data_9bd3ef28d31af89a56ffd573aeeee7ab
#
_entry.id   9bd3ef28d31af89a56ffd573aeeee7ab
#
_cell.length_a   1.000
_cell.length_b   1.000
_cell.length_c   1.000
_cell.angle_alpha   90.00
_cell.angle_beta   90.00
_cell.angle_gamma   90.00
#
_symmetry.space_group_name_H-M   'P 1'
#
loop_
_entity.id
_entity.type
_entity.pdbx_description
1 polymer ?
#
loop_
_entity_poly.entity_id
_entity_poly.type
_entity_poly.pdbx_seq_one_letter_code
_entity_poly.pdbx_strand_id
1 'polypeptide(L)'
;MNTANASLPPRGALRYLSLCVLTTLYSPLATASEPEPVTTLQTITFNARQYTPAKQTENVRHDSSVKVQQADLLNQYLPTVAGVNVGGTSGMDQHIYIRGLGSDNAGSALKITVDGVRQPETRGFHHAGISGLDPDLYKTTEVSVGNNSVTLGNNAIGGGVAFTTVDAQDLLLPDQKMGAKVKLGYASNDQQFQRSLTTYAKPNDQLDMIVSYSERDSDGGEDGKSNHIQGDDITIKNILAKVNVMPAEGHKITASYQSYDNDGNYPFRPNIGYQANLPANIHPGYTNNETYALGYEYKPHSNFELNSKIYHLTNESLSQGLRGTTPMRIATSGKTDGMTASIKQQLTQHHGDHALTHTLNYGVEGYKKSATLESSDITEDATSVGVYLQDRIELGRFALTPGVRFDHYKPSERLSSDDYNQLSGALAGEFKLTPNHSLFASYTQLFNGPPLPETIHQSGQTFVNKDLEAETGANAELGISSRFQGVFDSQDSMSLTAKVFDTQYDNKIDRLTGIDCATGNTVTGGQCASYINAGETTVKGYELSAKYRLNNMRLNAGYAHAKSETEQGYQLNKDSGDQLNLGFNYDINDKFSLGSAIRHVKGLTRRTSATAVADLPSFTTYDVFGSYRPSALPQLTVDAGVYNLTDAYYYEHVSNTGDKAMGRNVKVALSYQF
;
A
#
# COMPACT_ATOMS: atom_id res chain seq x y z
N MET A 1 35.00 -2.68 -30.01
CA MET A 1 34.57 -3.75 -30.90
C MET A 1 34.57 -5.04 -30.11
N ASN A 2 33.47 -5.38 -29.52
CA ASN A 2 33.09 -6.72 -29.10
C ASN A 2 31.59 -6.68 -28.84
N THR A 3 30.84 -7.17 -29.79
CA THR A 3 29.39 -7.33 -29.76
C THR A 3 29.06 -8.55 -28.91
N ALA A 4 28.49 -8.35 -27.75
CA ALA A 4 27.87 -9.45 -26.99
C ALA A 4 26.52 -9.77 -27.61
N ASN A 5 26.40 -10.90 -28.32
CA ASN A 5 25.17 -11.45 -28.82
C ASN A 5 24.34 -11.98 -27.62
N ALA A 6 23.25 -11.31 -27.29
CA ALA A 6 22.21 -11.87 -26.46
C ALA A 6 21.50 -12.99 -27.26
N SER A 7 21.69 -14.24 -26.86
CA SER A 7 21.01 -15.40 -27.43
C SER A 7 19.56 -15.41 -27.01
N LEU A 8 18.65 -15.22 -27.97
CA LEU A 8 17.22 -15.48 -27.81
C LEU A 8 17.00 -16.95 -27.41
N PRO A 9 16.04 -17.25 -26.52
CA PRO A 9 15.70 -18.63 -26.20
C PRO A 9 15.19 -19.38 -27.45
N PRO A 10 15.41 -20.69 -27.55
CA PRO A 10 15.13 -21.45 -28.75
C PRO A 10 13.63 -21.35 -29.11
N ARG A 11 13.36 -21.06 -30.35
CA ARG A 11 12.01 -20.93 -30.98
C ARG A 11 11.00 -22.06 -30.66
N GLY A 12 11.45 -23.15 -30.08
CA GLY A 12 10.61 -24.28 -29.67
C GLY A 12 9.70 -24.02 -28.45
N ALA A 13 10.15 -23.25 -27.47
CA ALA A 13 9.37 -22.97 -26.25
C ALA A 13 8.13 -22.10 -26.51
N LEU A 14 8.22 -21.14 -27.44
CA LEU A 14 7.07 -20.29 -27.81
C LEU A 14 5.96 -21.08 -28.53
N ARG A 15 6.30 -22.12 -29.30
CA ARG A 15 5.27 -22.93 -29.99
C ARG A 15 4.43 -23.77 -29.03
N TYR A 16 5.00 -24.25 -27.93
CA TYR A 16 4.24 -25.00 -26.92
C TYR A 16 3.35 -24.14 -26.06
N LEU A 17 3.78 -22.90 -25.73
CA LEU A 17 2.93 -21.94 -25.01
C LEU A 17 1.71 -21.52 -25.85
N SER A 18 1.90 -21.26 -27.14
CA SER A 18 0.80 -20.91 -28.06
C SER A 18 -0.21 -22.05 -28.22
N LEU A 19 0.23 -23.32 -28.15
CA LEU A 19 -0.65 -24.46 -28.25
C LEU A 19 -1.50 -24.67 -26.99
N CYS A 20 -0.94 -24.47 -25.80
CA CYS A 20 -1.69 -24.57 -24.55
C CYS A 20 -2.78 -23.48 -24.41
N VAL A 21 -2.51 -22.26 -24.87
CA VAL A 21 -3.50 -21.17 -24.85
C VAL A 21 -4.62 -21.38 -25.86
N LEU A 22 -4.29 -21.92 -27.05
CA LEU A 22 -5.28 -22.19 -28.10
C LEU A 22 -6.19 -23.41 -27.78
N THR A 23 -5.70 -24.41 -27.06
CA THR A 23 -6.53 -25.58 -26.69
C THR A 23 -7.55 -25.26 -25.59
N THR A 24 -7.29 -24.29 -24.73
CA THR A 24 -8.26 -23.84 -23.71
C THR A 24 -9.37 -22.95 -24.26
N LEU A 25 -9.13 -22.27 -25.40
CA LEU A 25 -10.14 -21.42 -26.05
C LEU A 25 -11.16 -22.18 -26.91
N TYR A 26 -10.89 -23.44 -27.26
CA TYR A 26 -11.75 -24.26 -28.15
C TYR A 26 -12.49 -25.41 -27.45
N SER A 27 -12.47 -25.50 -26.11
CA SER A 27 -13.29 -26.50 -25.41
C SER A 27 -14.75 -26.08 -25.39
N PRO A 28 -15.70 -26.94 -25.79
CA PRO A 28 -17.12 -26.57 -25.74
C PRO A 28 -17.56 -26.33 -24.30
N LEU A 29 -18.33 -25.29 -24.09
CA LEU A 29 -19.00 -24.96 -22.82
C LEU A 29 -19.76 -26.19 -22.31
N ALA A 30 -19.22 -26.88 -21.33
CA ALA A 30 -19.97 -27.91 -20.61
C ALA A 30 -21.04 -27.19 -19.77
N THR A 31 -22.30 -27.50 -20.02
CA THR A 31 -23.43 -27.03 -19.20
C THR A 31 -23.28 -27.62 -17.80
N ALA A 32 -23.07 -26.78 -16.81
CA ALA A 32 -23.04 -27.16 -15.39
C ALA A 32 -24.44 -27.61 -14.97
N SER A 33 -24.54 -28.81 -14.42
CA SER A 33 -25.74 -29.25 -13.68
C SER A 33 -25.85 -28.44 -12.39
N GLU A 34 -27.06 -27.97 -12.06
CA GLU A 34 -27.36 -27.27 -10.81
C GLU A 34 -26.93 -28.11 -9.61
N PRO A 35 -26.24 -27.52 -8.60
CA PRO A 35 -25.94 -28.20 -7.35
C PRO A 35 -27.20 -28.22 -6.47
N GLU A 36 -27.48 -29.37 -5.84
CA GLU A 36 -28.53 -29.55 -4.85
C GLU A 36 -28.38 -28.60 -3.64
N PRO A 37 -29.46 -28.18 -2.97
CA PRO A 37 -29.42 -27.22 -1.89
C PRO A 37 -28.71 -27.80 -0.65
N VAL A 38 -27.53 -27.29 -0.36
CA VAL A 38 -26.81 -27.60 0.87
C VAL A 38 -27.45 -26.80 2.02
N THR A 39 -27.96 -27.51 3.02
CA THR A 39 -28.50 -26.99 4.29
C THR A 39 -27.48 -26.03 4.92
N THR A 40 -27.84 -24.76 5.06
CA THR A 40 -27.02 -23.71 5.64
C THR A 40 -26.84 -23.93 7.15
N LEU A 41 -25.71 -24.54 7.50
CA LEU A 41 -25.10 -24.28 8.81
C LEU A 41 -24.57 -22.85 8.79
N GLN A 42 -24.85 -22.07 9.82
CA GLN A 42 -24.36 -20.70 9.98
C GLN A 42 -22.83 -20.70 9.77
N THR A 43 -22.42 -20.28 8.60
CA THR A 43 -21.03 -20.19 8.24
C THR A 43 -20.47 -18.98 8.97
N ILE A 44 -19.73 -19.22 10.05
CA ILE A 44 -18.76 -18.26 10.54
C ILE A 44 -17.77 -18.09 9.40
N THR A 45 -17.96 -17.07 8.59
CA THR A 45 -17.14 -16.81 7.41
C THR A 45 -15.78 -16.32 7.89
N PHE A 46 -14.89 -17.27 8.16
CA PHE A 46 -13.48 -17.02 8.05
C PHE A 46 -13.20 -16.79 6.56
N ASN A 47 -13.24 -15.55 6.10
CA ASN A 47 -12.58 -15.20 4.86
C ASN A 47 -11.06 -15.23 5.09
N ALA A 48 -10.53 -16.39 5.47
CA ALA A 48 -9.20 -16.73 5.05
C ALA A 48 -9.29 -16.91 3.54
N ARG A 49 -9.16 -15.80 2.77
CA ARG A 49 -8.90 -15.93 1.34
C ARG A 49 -7.78 -16.94 1.24
N GLN A 50 -7.98 -17.99 0.43
CA GLN A 50 -6.99 -19.01 0.20
C GLN A 50 -5.67 -18.31 -0.09
N TYR A 51 -4.66 -18.61 0.72
CA TYR A 51 -3.31 -18.19 0.49
C TYR A 51 -2.90 -18.70 -0.88
N THR A 52 -2.81 -17.82 -1.84
CA THR A 52 -2.27 -18.12 -3.16
C THR A 52 -0.86 -17.58 -3.19
N PRO A 53 0.18 -18.39 -3.43
CA PRO A 53 1.57 -17.95 -3.49
C PRO A 53 1.79 -16.81 -4.49
N ALA A 54 0.99 -16.75 -5.54
CA ALA A 54 0.98 -15.66 -6.50
C ALA A 54 0.36 -14.36 -5.96
N LYS A 55 -0.25 -14.37 -4.77
CA LYS A 55 -0.83 -13.21 -4.11
C LYS A 55 -0.56 -13.29 -2.61
N GLN A 56 0.70 -13.10 -2.21
CA GLN A 56 1.11 -12.96 -0.82
C GLN A 56 0.66 -11.58 -0.30
N THR A 57 -0.60 -11.49 0.05
CA THR A 57 -1.22 -10.25 0.51
C THR A 57 -1.65 -10.43 1.96
N GLU A 58 -1.10 -9.61 2.84
CA GLU A 58 -1.62 -9.44 4.20
C GLU A 58 -2.84 -8.52 4.15
N ASN A 59 -3.99 -9.02 4.60
CA ASN A 59 -5.20 -8.22 4.74
C ASN A 59 -5.26 -7.66 6.16
N VAL A 60 -5.12 -6.36 6.30
CA VAL A 60 -5.52 -5.65 7.51
C VAL A 60 -7.01 -5.31 7.33
N ARG A 61 -7.89 -6.08 7.96
CA ARG A 61 -9.30 -5.70 8.02
C ARG A 61 -9.45 -4.57 9.03
N HIS A 62 -10.09 -3.50 8.59
CA HIS A 62 -10.59 -2.46 9.50
C HIS A 62 -11.85 -2.97 10.23
N ASP A 63 -11.77 -4.20 10.73
CA ASP A 63 -12.74 -4.74 11.68
C ASP A 63 -12.50 -4.11 13.07
N SER A 64 -13.14 -4.65 14.07
CA SER A 64 -13.07 -4.12 15.44
C SER A 64 -11.66 -3.76 15.94
N SER A 65 -10.59 -4.40 15.46
CA SER A 65 -9.25 -4.18 16.00
C SER A 65 -8.63 -2.83 15.57
N VAL A 66 -8.68 -2.47 14.29
CA VAL A 66 -8.14 -1.18 13.82
C VAL A 66 -9.02 -0.01 14.25
N LYS A 67 -10.36 -0.19 14.23
CA LYS A 67 -11.30 0.83 14.69
C LYS A 67 -11.15 1.13 16.18
N VAL A 68 -11.00 0.09 17.00
CA VAL A 68 -10.78 0.24 18.46
C VAL A 68 -9.42 0.87 18.74
N GLN A 69 -8.43 0.65 17.89
CA GLN A 69 -7.12 1.28 17.98
C GLN A 69 -7.15 2.78 17.65
N GLN A 70 -8.26 3.32 17.13
CA GLN A 70 -8.43 4.74 16.78
C GLN A 70 -7.26 5.29 15.94
N ALA A 71 -6.85 4.53 14.93
CA ALA A 71 -5.78 4.96 14.05
C ALA A 71 -6.23 6.17 13.21
N ASP A 72 -5.46 7.26 13.27
CA ASP A 72 -5.71 8.49 12.51
C ASP A 72 -4.79 8.58 11.30
N LEU A 73 -3.64 7.95 11.38
CA LEU A 73 -2.56 8.00 10.41
C LEU A 73 -2.11 6.57 10.03
N LEU A 74 -1.50 6.42 8.85
CA LEU A 74 -1.02 5.15 8.34
C LEU A 74 0.05 4.50 9.23
N ASN A 75 0.93 5.31 9.84
CA ASN A 75 2.00 4.85 10.73
C ASN A 75 1.49 4.18 12.00
N GLN A 76 0.22 4.36 12.36
CA GLN A 76 -0.37 3.77 13.56
C GLN A 76 -0.86 2.34 13.35
N TYR A 77 -1.09 1.88 12.11
CA TYR A 77 -1.59 0.54 11.87
C TYR A 77 -0.86 -0.25 10.76
N LEU A 78 -0.33 0.37 9.70
CA LEU A 78 0.38 -0.36 8.64
C LEU A 78 1.63 -1.10 9.14
N PRO A 79 2.43 -0.55 10.08
CA PRO A 79 3.60 -1.27 10.61
C PRO A 79 3.26 -2.53 11.42
N THR A 80 1.98 -2.84 11.66
CA THR A 80 1.56 -4.14 12.20
C THR A 80 1.80 -5.29 11.22
N VAL A 81 1.94 -4.99 9.92
CA VAL A 81 2.33 -5.93 8.88
C VAL A 81 3.85 -6.09 8.88
N ALA A 82 4.33 -7.33 8.95
CA ALA A 82 5.77 -7.63 8.94
C ALA A 82 6.43 -7.12 7.64
N GLY A 83 7.56 -6.42 7.76
CA GLY A 83 8.31 -5.85 6.64
C GLY A 83 7.78 -4.51 6.12
N VAL A 84 6.74 -3.95 6.75
CA VAL A 84 6.19 -2.63 6.41
C VAL A 84 6.61 -1.60 7.44
N ASN A 85 7.05 -0.45 6.97
CA ASN A 85 7.33 0.74 7.77
C ASN A 85 6.59 1.93 7.20
N VAL A 86 6.30 2.91 8.04
CA VAL A 86 5.78 4.22 7.62
C VAL A 86 6.62 5.29 8.29
N GLY A 87 7.28 6.12 7.48
CA GLY A 87 7.99 7.30 7.95
C GLY A 87 7.07 8.51 7.97
N GLY A 88 7.50 9.55 8.69
CA GLY A 88 6.75 10.79 8.86
C GLY A 88 5.85 10.79 10.10
N THR A 89 5.61 11.96 10.65
CA THR A 89 4.88 12.16 11.91
C THR A 89 3.58 12.93 11.74
N SER A 90 3.41 13.63 10.63
CA SER A 90 2.22 14.43 10.31
C SER A 90 1.45 13.82 9.12
N GLY A 91 0.23 14.26 8.91
CA GLY A 91 -0.56 13.83 7.76
C GLY A 91 0.01 14.25 6.40
N MET A 92 0.97 15.19 6.38
CA MET A 92 1.57 15.70 5.15
C MET A 92 2.85 14.98 4.73
N ASP A 93 3.49 14.23 5.62
CA ASP A 93 4.83 13.69 5.42
C ASP A 93 4.92 12.15 5.44
N GLN A 94 3.80 11.44 5.45
CA GLN A 94 3.80 9.98 5.56
C GLN A 94 4.22 9.29 4.26
N HIS A 95 5.17 8.38 4.36
CA HIS A 95 5.66 7.54 3.27
C HIS A 95 5.68 6.07 3.69
N ILE A 96 5.16 5.19 2.85
CA ILE A 96 5.18 3.73 3.08
C ILE A 96 6.47 3.15 2.51
N TYR A 97 7.09 2.25 3.27
CA TYR A 97 8.27 1.49 2.88
C TYR A 97 8.03 0.00 3.09
N ILE A 98 8.39 -0.79 2.11
CA ILE A 98 8.36 -2.24 2.14
C ILE A 98 9.76 -2.75 1.83
N ARG A 99 10.39 -3.46 2.79
CA ARG A 99 11.76 -4.00 2.62
C ARG A 99 12.79 -2.93 2.22
N GLY A 100 12.69 -1.71 2.76
CA GLY A 100 13.59 -0.59 2.44
C GLY A 100 13.29 0.17 1.15
N LEU A 101 12.30 -0.26 0.37
CA LEU A 101 11.81 0.44 -0.82
C LEU A 101 10.55 1.22 -0.52
N GLY A 102 10.48 2.46 -0.95
CA GLY A 102 9.46 3.40 -0.55
C GLY A 102 8.65 4.02 -1.67
N SER A 103 7.55 4.64 -1.26
CA SER A 103 6.72 5.48 -2.11
C SER A 103 7.43 6.79 -2.52
N ASP A 104 8.49 7.17 -1.82
CA ASP A 104 9.33 8.35 -2.09
C ASP A 104 10.58 8.05 -2.93
N ASN A 105 10.81 6.80 -3.30
CA ASN A 105 11.91 6.43 -4.20
C ASN A 105 11.66 6.95 -5.62
N ALA A 106 12.76 7.09 -6.38
CA ALA A 106 12.67 7.43 -7.78
C ALA A 106 11.69 6.50 -8.52
N GLY A 107 10.65 7.09 -9.13
CA GLY A 107 9.62 6.35 -9.85
C GLY A 107 8.59 5.62 -9.00
N SER A 108 8.57 5.81 -7.70
CA SER A 108 7.79 5.06 -6.73
C SER A 108 7.97 3.54 -6.83
N ALA A 109 8.58 2.94 -5.83
CA ALA A 109 8.78 1.48 -5.79
C ALA A 109 7.50 0.71 -5.39
N LEU A 110 6.45 1.40 -4.98
CA LEU A 110 5.21 0.80 -4.47
C LEU A 110 3.98 1.27 -5.26
N LYS A 111 3.13 0.32 -5.64
CA LYS A 111 1.81 0.60 -6.20
C LYS A 111 0.80 0.82 -5.08
N ILE A 112 0.33 2.05 -4.92
CA ILE A 112 -0.69 2.40 -3.92
C ILE A 112 -2.00 2.71 -4.64
N THR A 113 -3.10 2.10 -4.17
CA THR A 113 -4.43 2.31 -4.76
C THR A 113 -5.49 2.49 -3.68
N VAL A 114 -6.49 3.33 -3.96
CA VAL A 114 -7.74 3.44 -3.19
C VAL A 114 -8.89 3.05 -4.11
N ASP A 115 -9.66 2.02 -3.74
CA ASP A 115 -10.70 1.43 -4.60
C ASP A 115 -10.21 1.10 -6.03
N GLY A 116 -8.92 0.72 -6.18
CA GLY A 116 -8.29 0.43 -7.46
C GLY A 116 -7.85 1.67 -8.26
N VAL A 117 -8.06 2.88 -7.77
CA VAL A 117 -7.52 4.12 -8.33
C VAL A 117 -6.08 4.28 -7.87
N ARG A 118 -5.14 4.38 -8.81
CA ARG A 118 -3.73 4.61 -8.52
C ARG A 118 -3.54 5.98 -7.87
N GLN A 119 -2.87 5.98 -6.71
CA GLN A 119 -2.54 7.21 -6.01
C GLN A 119 -1.32 7.89 -6.64
N PRO A 120 -1.14 9.22 -6.46
CA PRO A 120 -0.01 9.96 -6.99
C PRO A 120 1.33 9.37 -6.54
N GLU A 121 2.33 9.45 -7.39
CA GLU A 121 3.69 9.17 -6.99
C GLU A 121 4.21 10.33 -6.16
N THR A 122 4.57 10.05 -4.92
CA THR A 122 4.98 11.09 -3.96
C THR A 122 6.26 11.81 -4.36
N ARG A 123 7.04 11.27 -5.32
CA ARG A 123 8.26 11.93 -5.75
C ARG A 123 8.05 13.10 -6.70
N GLY A 124 6.98 13.11 -7.52
CA GLY A 124 6.53 14.33 -8.21
C GLY A 124 6.11 15.42 -7.20
N PHE A 125 5.82 14.99 -5.98
CA PHE A 125 5.37 15.79 -4.84
C PHE A 125 6.19 15.45 -3.59
N HIS A 126 7.51 15.35 -3.70
CA HIS A 126 8.36 14.80 -2.64
C HIS A 126 8.38 15.62 -1.35
N HIS A 127 7.63 16.70 -1.28
CA HIS A 127 7.39 17.49 -0.09
C HIS A 127 6.03 17.19 0.57
N ALA A 128 5.21 16.36 -0.07
CA ALA A 128 3.97 15.84 0.49
C ALA A 128 4.06 14.32 0.61
N GLY A 129 3.54 13.78 1.67
CA GLY A 129 3.41 12.34 1.88
C GLY A 129 2.24 11.75 1.10
N ILE A 130 1.93 10.49 1.39
CA ILE A 130 0.75 9.83 0.86
C ILE A 130 -0.48 10.46 1.50
N SER A 131 -1.31 11.07 0.67
CA SER A 131 -2.60 11.60 1.07
C SER A 131 -3.62 10.48 1.01
N GLY A 132 -4.27 10.18 2.10
CA GLY A 132 -5.26 9.11 2.18
C GLY A 132 -6.50 9.55 2.92
N LEU A 133 -7.64 8.91 2.62
CA LEU A 133 -8.87 9.11 3.37
C LEU A 133 -8.67 8.74 4.85
N ASP A 134 -9.58 9.24 5.67
CA ASP A 134 -9.71 8.82 7.06
C ASP A 134 -9.73 7.28 7.18
N PRO A 135 -8.87 6.67 8.01
CA PRO A 135 -8.86 5.22 8.21
C PRO A 135 -10.21 4.61 8.58
N ASP A 136 -11.11 5.38 9.19
CA ASP A 136 -12.49 4.93 9.48
C ASP A 136 -13.32 4.65 8.22
N LEU A 137 -12.92 5.19 7.07
CA LEU A 137 -13.59 4.98 5.79
C LEU A 137 -13.05 3.77 5.02
N TYR A 138 -11.99 3.11 5.51
CA TYR A 138 -11.49 1.89 4.89
C TYR A 138 -12.18 0.65 5.46
N LYS A 139 -12.58 -0.24 4.57
CA LYS A 139 -13.07 -1.59 4.89
C LYS A 139 -11.93 -2.59 5.03
N THR A 140 -10.96 -2.51 4.10
CA THR A 140 -9.78 -3.37 4.09
C THR A 140 -8.56 -2.59 3.56
N THR A 141 -7.41 -2.95 4.09
CA THR A 141 -6.10 -2.59 3.52
C THR A 141 -5.38 -3.88 3.16
N GLU A 142 -5.10 -4.08 1.89
CA GLU A 142 -4.34 -5.23 1.39
C GLU A 142 -2.89 -4.80 1.15
N VAL A 143 -1.95 -5.48 1.77
CA VAL A 143 -0.51 -5.22 1.61
C VAL A 143 0.15 -6.40 0.91
N SER A 144 0.73 -6.15 -0.25
CA SER A 144 1.59 -7.09 -0.97
C SER A 144 3.04 -6.79 -0.62
N VAL A 145 3.64 -7.62 0.23
CA VAL A 145 5.04 -7.46 0.64
C VAL A 145 5.94 -8.15 -0.38
N GLY A 146 6.63 -7.36 -1.19
CA GLY A 146 7.33 -7.81 -2.39
C GLY A 146 6.41 -7.95 -3.61
N ASN A 147 6.99 -7.88 -4.80
CA ASN A 147 6.26 -8.15 -6.04
C ASN A 147 6.40 -9.63 -6.41
N ASN A 148 5.31 -10.36 -6.31
CA ASN A 148 5.25 -11.79 -6.55
C ASN A 148 4.17 -12.17 -7.59
N SER A 149 3.69 -11.22 -8.39
CA SER A 149 2.64 -11.44 -9.38
C SER A 149 2.72 -10.41 -10.51
N VAL A 150 2.48 -10.89 -11.74
CA VAL A 150 2.35 -10.02 -12.93
C VAL A 150 1.17 -9.05 -12.85
N THR A 151 0.26 -9.25 -11.92
CA THR A 151 -0.93 -8.38 -11.76
C THR A 151 -0.62 -7.03 -11.08
N LEU A 152 0.52 -6.90 -10.39
CA LEU A 152 0.92 -5.63 -9.76
C LEU A 152 1.42 -4.62 -10.78
N GLY A 153 2.25 -5.06 -11.74
CA GLY A 153 2.70 -4.23 -12.86
C GLY A 153 3.72 -3.15 -12.52
N ASN A 154 3.76 -2.13 -13.38
CA ASN A 154 4.70 -1.01 -13.27
C ASN A 154 4.54 -0.24 -11.94
N ASN A 155 5.64 0.32 -11.42
CA ASN A 155 5.72 1.01 -10.13
C ASN A 155 5.31 0.11 -8.92
N ALA A 156 5.70 -1.16 -8.95
CA ALA A 156 5.39 -2.12 -7.89
C ALA A 156 6.58 -3.06 -7.60
N ILE A 157 7.81 -2.62 -7.87
CA ILE A 157 9.00 -3.47 -7.68
C ILE A 157 9.22 -3.88 -6.21
N GLY A 158 8.78 -3.08 -5.25
CA GLY A 158 8.77 -3.39 -3.81
C GLY A 158 7.46 -4.00 -3.32
N GLY A 159 6.42 -4.05 -4.17
CA GLY A 159 5.09 -4.50 -3.79
C GLY A 159 4.01 -3.42 -3.90
N GLY A 160 2.98 -3.50 -3.04
CA GLY A 160 1.91 -2.52 -3.11
C GLY A 160 0.96 -2.52 -1.92
N VAL A 161 0.16 -1.47 -1.83
CA VAL A 161 -0.90 -1.31 -0.82
C VAL A 161 -2.20 -0.92 -1.52
N ALA A 162 -3.25 -1.69 -1.28
CA ALA A 162 -4.57 -1.43 -1.83
C ALA A 162 -5.58 -1.21 -0.70
N PHE A 163 -6.15 -0.02 -0.66
CA PHE A 163 -7.21 0.37 0.25
C PHE A 163 -8.56 0.17 -0.43
N THR A 164 -9.52 -0.38 0.30
CA THR A 164 -10.92 -0.48 -0.14
C THR A 164 -11.80 0.27 0.83
N THR A 165 -12.62 1.19 0.32
CA THR A 165 -13.54 1.99 1.16
C THR A 165 -14.82 1.22 1.48
N VAL A 166 -15.50 1.65 2.55
CA VAL A 166 -16.78 1.09 2.98
C VAL A 166 -17.90 1.39 1.98
N ASP A 167 -18.88 0.50 1.90
CA ASP A 167 -20.18 0.69 1.26
C ASP A 167 -21.27 0.85 2.33
N ALA A 168 -22.49 1.29 1.98
CA ALA A 168 -23.58 1.42 2.94
C ALA A 168 -23.89 0.10 3.66
N GLN A 169 -23.88 -1.01 2.93
CA GLN A 169 -24.11 -2.35 3.50
C GLN A 169 -23.10 -2.77 4.58
N ASP A 170 -21.89 -2.17 4.60
CA ASP A 170 -20.87 -2.46 5.62
C ASP A 170 -21.16 -1.75 6.96
N LEU A 171 -22.04 -0.75 6.95
CA LEU A 171 -22.39 0.06 8.10
C LEU A 171 -23.83 -0.18 8.61
N LEU A 172 -24.73 -0.65 7.74
CA LEU A 172 -26.12 -0.92 8.12
C LEU A 172 -26.20 -2.00 9.19
N LEU A 173 -27.00 -1.72 10.23
CA LEU A 173 -27.41 -2.73 11.21
C LEU A 173 -28.42 -3.71 10.60
N PRO A 174 -28.64 -4.90 11.18
CA PRO A 174 -29.65 -5.83 10.72
C PRO A 174 -31.00 -5.13 10.55
N ASP A 175 -31.67 -5.40 9.45
CA ASP A 175 -33.00 -4.85 9.08
C ASP A 175 -33.05 -3.34 8.80
N GLN A 176 -31.94 -2.62 8.92
CA GLN A 176 -31.85 -1.22 8.51
C GLN A 176 -31.71 -1.08 6.98
N LYS A 177 -32.39 -0.07 6.42
CA LYS A 177 -32.25 0.35 5.02
C LYS A 177 -31.52 1.68 4.87
N MET A 178 -31.38 2.44 5.92
CA MET A 178 -30.66 3.69 5.99
C MET A 178 -30.18 3.95 7.41
N GLY A 179 -29.13 4.72 7.54
CA GLY A 179 -28.60 5.11 8.83
C GLY A 179 -27.65 6.29 8.73
N ALA A 180 -27.23 6.76 9.87
CA ALA A 180 -26.19 7.77 10.00
C ALA A 180 -25.28 7.41 11.18
N LYS A 181 -24.00 7.80 11.07
CA LYS A 181 -23.01 7.67 12.15
C LYS A 181 -22.37 9.03 12.38
N VAL A 182 -22.38 9.48 13.63
CA VAL A 182 -21.61 10.65 14.09
C VAL A 182 -20.45 10.13 14.94
N LYS A 183 -19.25 10.66 14.74
CA LYS A 183 -18.08 10.39 15.59
C LYS A 183 -17.47 11.70 16.05
N LEU A 184 -17.16 11.78 17.34
CA LEU A 184 -16.37 12.83 17.96
C LEU A 184 -15.18 12.18 18.65
N GLY A 185 -13.99 12.71 18.42
CA GLY A 185 -12.74 12.18 18.98
C GLY A 185 -11.86 13.28 19.54
N TYR A 186 -11.06 12.93 20.54
CA TYR A 186 -10.03 13.80 21.10
C TYR A 186 -8.75 13.01 21.34
N ALA A 187 -7.60 13.61 21.02
CA ALA A 187 -6.28 13.08 21.33
C ALA A 187 -5.46 14.14 22.09
N SER A 188 -4.79 13.71 23.16
CA SER A 188 -4.20 14.64 24.13
C SER A 188 -2.85 15.19 23.71
N ASN A 189 -2.04 14.44 22.92
CA ASN A 189 -0.67 14.84 22.63
C ASN A 189 -0.60 16.03 21.68
N ASP A 190 -1.34 15.96 20.58
CA ASP A 190 -1.42 16.98 19.53
C ASP A 190 -2.71 17.82 19.63
N GLN A 191 -3.42 17.74 20.75
CA GLN A 191 -4.70 18.42 21.02
C GLN A 191 -5.75 18.20 19.92
N GLN A 192 -5.64 17.06 19.21
CA GLN A 192 -6.48 16.77 18.07
C GLN A 192 -7.96 16.67 18.47
N PHE A 193 -8.81 17.34 17.70
CA PHE A 193 -10.25 17.19 17.76
C PHE A 193 -10.79 16.66 16.44
N GLN A 194 -11.42 15.49 16.47
CA GLN A 194 -12.04 14.84 15.31
C GLN A 194 -13.55 14.99 15.36
N ARG A 195 -14.15 15.29 14.22
CA ARG A 195 -15.60 15.25 13.99
C ARG A 195 -15.91 14.59 12.66
N SER A 196 -16.87 13.68 12.63
CA SER A 196 -17.32 13.09 11.37
C SER A 196 -18.82 12.81 11.37
N LEU A 197 -19.39 12.88 10.16
CA LEU A 197 -20.76 12.48 9.86
C LEU A 197 -20.74 11.58 8.63
N THR A 198 -21.25 10.38 8.77
CA THR A 198 -21.43 9.42 7.67
C THR A 198 -22.90 9.07 7.55
N THR A 199 -23.51 9.29 6.40
CA THR A 199 -24.87 8.89 6.07
C THR A 199 -24.82 7.79 5.02
N TYR A 200 -25.67 6.79 5.15
CA TYR A 200 -25.65 5.64 4.26
C TYR A 200 -27.06 5.05 4.10
N ALA A 201 -27.34 4.51 2.92
CA ALA A 201 -28.63 3.92 2.62
C ALA A 201 -28.51 2.80 1.59
N LYS A 202 -29.28 1.73 1.81
CA LYS A 202 -29.55 0.64 0.87
C LYS A 202 -31.06 0.38 0.88
N PRO A 203 -31.85 1.25 0.22
CA PRO A 203 -33.32 1.19 0.30
C PRO A 203 -33.88 -0.09 -0.33
N ASN A 204 -33.14 -0.68 -1.26
CA ASN A 204 -33.46 -1.94 -1.94
C ASN A 204 -32.16 -2.61 -2.41
N ASP A 205 -32.25 -3.77 -3.07
CA ASP A 205 -31.10 -4.53 -3.55
C ASP A 205 -30.43 -3.90 -4.77
N GLN A 206 -31.03 -2.90 -5.38
CA GLN A 206 -30.54 -2.24 -6.60
C GLN A 206 -29.74 -0.96 -6.31
N LEU A 207 -29.80 -0.41 -5.11
CA LEU A 207 -29.18 0.87 -4.78
C LEU A 207 -28.52 0.82 -3.40
N ASP A 208 -27.23 1.18 -3.36
CA ASP A 208 -26.42 1.36 -2.16
C ASP A 208 -25.67 2.68 -2.27
N MET A 209 -25.76 3.54 -1.27
CA MET A 209 -25.11 4.86 -1.29
C MET A 209 -24.60 5.28 0.07
N ILE A 210 -23.46 5.94 0.06
CA ILE A 210 -22.80 6.48 1.24
C ILE A 210 -22.25 7.87 0.96
N VAL A 211 -22.38 8.76 1.93
CA VAL A 211 -21.72 10.07 1.97
C VAL A 211 -21.12 10.25 3.35
N SER A 212 -19.84 10.54 3.41
CA SER A 212 -19.11 10.80 4.63
C SER A 212 -18.33 12.10 4.54
N TYR A 213 -18.33 12.86 5.61
CA TYR A 213 -17.45 13.99 5.87
C TYR A 213 -16.73 13.77 7.18
N SER A 214 -15.43 13.94 7.21
CA SER A 214 -14.65 13.98 8.45
C SER A 214 -13.70 15.16 8.44
N GLU A 215 -13.45 15.69 9.63
CA GLU A 215 -12.52 16.81 9.85
C GLU A 215 -11.78 16.58 11.16
N ARG A 216 -10.48 16.88 11.14
CA ARG A 216 -9.58 16.84 12.28
C ARG A 216 -8.81 18.12 12.34
N ASP A 217 -8.85 18.77 13.49
CA ASP A 217 -8.02 19.92 13.81
C ASP A 217 -6.98 19.46 14.83
N SER A 218 -5.71 19.81 14.65
CA SER A 218 -4.62 19.42 15.54
C SER A 218 -3.44 20.39 15.49
N ASP A 219 -2.58 20.30 16.48
CA ASP A 219 -1.26 20.92 16.54
C ASP A 219 -0.16 19.87 16.25
N GLY A 220 1.12 20.25 16.29
CA GLY A 220 2.23 19.35 16.01
C GLY A 220 2.44 18.25 17.06
N GLY A 221 2.06 18.50 18.31
CA GLY A 221 2.23 17.58 19.42
C GLY A 221 3.63 17.63 20.06
N GLU A 222 3.92 16.65 20.91
CA GLU A 222 5.17 16.51 21.65
C GLU A 222 5.79 15.11 21.45
N ASP A 223 7.12 15.05 21.44
CA ASP A 223 7.86 13.80 21.47
C ASP A 223 7.98 13.22 22.90
N GLY A 224 8.59 12.03 23.08
CA GLY A 224 8.77 11.39 24.38
C GLY A 224 9.72 12.12 25.35
N LYS A 225 10.20 13.31 25.02
CA LYS A 225 10.97 14.21 25.88
C LYS A 225 10.31 15.56 26.04
N SER A 226 9.02 15.67 25.67
CA SER A 226 8.25 16.91 25.66
C SER A 226 8.86 18.02 24.80
N ASN A 227 9.62 17.65 23.75
CA ASN A 227 9.98 18.61 22.73
C ASN A 227 8.83 18.74 21.74
N HIS A 228 8.49 19.97 21.39
CA HIS A 228 7.44 20.24 20.42
C HIS A 228 7.80 19.68 19.02
N ILE A 229 6.90 18.88 18.45
CA ILE A 229 6.95 18.43 17.06
C ILE A 229 6.35 19.55 16.22
N GLN A 230 7.14 20.07 15.30
CA GLN A 230 6.74 21.26 14.54
C GLN A 230 5.58 21.00 13.59
N GLY A 231 4.59 21.84 13.69
CA GLY A 231 3.36 21.86 12.93
C GLY A 231 2.28 22.49 13.80
N ASP A 232 1.55 23.46 13.27
CA ASP A 232 0.50 24.16 14.01
C ASP A 232 -0.71 24.37 13.11
N ASP A 233 -1.89 24.56 13.70
CA ASP A 233 -3.15 24.86 13.00
C ASP A 233 -3.42 23.86 11.84
N ILE A 234 -3.18 22.59 12.08
CA ILE A 234 -3.35 21.53 11.07
C ILE A 234 -4.82 21.15 10.99
N THR A 235 -5.41 21.29 9.82
CA THR A 235 -6.78 20.84 9.54
C THR A 235 -6.76 19.81 8.41
N ILE A 236 -7.28 18.61 8.67
CA ILE A 236 -7.45 17.55 7.68
C ILE A 236 -8.94 17.31 7.44
N LYS A 237 -9.38 17.47 6.19
CA LYS A 237 -10.76 17.22 5.77
C LYS A 237 -10.82 16.06 4.78
N ASN A 238 -11.83 15.21 4.92
CA ASN A 238 -12.07 14.11 4.00
C ASN A 238 -13.54 14.09 3.58
N ILE A 239 -13.78 13.83 2.30
CA ILE A 239 -15.09 13.55 1.75
C ILE A 239 -15.03 12.21 1.02
N LEU A 240 -15.99 11.35 1.27
CA LEU A 240 -16.29 10.17 0.46
C LEU A 240 -17.76 10.21 0.06
N ALA A 241 -18.04 10.23 -1.23
CA ALA A 241 -19.39 10.00 -1.76
C ALA A 241 -19.33 8.83 -2.75
N LYS A 242 -20.14 7.78 -2.51
CA LYS A 242 -20.16 6.60 -3.37
C LYS A 242 -21.59 6.12 -3.56
N VAL A 243 -21.91 5.79 -4.81
CA VAL A 243 -23.21 5.23 -5.20
C VAL A 243 -22.95 3.96 -6.01
N ASN A 244 -23.55 2.86 -5.56
CA ASN A 244 -23.58 1.60 -6.26
C ASN A 244 -24.99 1.35 -6.80
N VAL A 245 -25.10 1.09 -8.10
CA VAL A 245 -26.36 0.72 -8.76
C VAL A 245 -26.23 -0.70 -9.29
N MET A 246 -27.14 -1.59 -8.88
CA MET A 246 -27.25 -2.97 -9.34
C MET A 246 -28.48 -3.11 -10.23
N PRO A 247 -28.40 -2.77 -11.54
CA PRO A 247 -29.57 -2.69 -12.43
C PRO A 247 -30.15 -4.07 -12.76
N ALA A 248 -29.36 -5.12 -12.68
CA ALA A 248 -29.73 -6.51 -12.90
C ALA A 248 -28.80 -7.43 -12.08
N GLU A 249 -29.18 -8.69 -11.94
CA GLU A 249 -28.37 -9.69 -11.26
C GLU A 249 -26.96 -9.79 -11.87
N GLY A 250 -25.95 -9.80 -11.00
CA GLY A 250 -24.55 -9.84 -11.38
C GLY A 250 -23.97 -8.53 -11.91
N HIS A 251 -24.76 -7.47 -12.09
CA HIS A 251 -24.28 -6.18 -12.59
C HIS A 251 -24.19 -5.16 -11.45
N LYS A 252 -23.05 -4.47 -11.33
CA LYS A 252 -22.86 -3.35 -10.40
C LYS A 252 -22.12 -2.21 -11.10
N ILE A 253 -22.70 -1.02 -11.04
CA ILE A 253 -22.09 0.24 -11.48
C ILE A 253 -21.78 1.05 -10.23
N THR A 254 -20.55 1.53 -10.10
CA THR A 254 -20.10 2.33 -8.96
C THR A 254 -19.63 3.69 -9.46
N ALA A 255 -20.25 4.77 -8.98
CA ALA A 255 -19.71 6.12 -9.12
C ALA A 255 -19.20 6.59 -7.75
N SER A 256 -17.99 7.16 -7.72
CA SER A 256 -17.40 7.66 -6.48
C SER A 256 -16.67 8.98 -6.66
N TYR A 257 -16.74 9.80 -5.63
CA TYR A 257 -15.95 11.00 -5.41
C TYR A 257 -15.25 10.90 -4.07
N GLN A 258 -13.97 11.25 -4.05
CA GLN A 258 -13.15 11.30 -2.85
C GLN A 258 -12.36 12.61 -2.86
N SER A 259 -12.30 13.27 -1.70
CA SER A 259 -11.44 14.42 -1.45
C SER A 259 -10.66 14.24 -0.16
N TYR A 260 -9.41 14.61 -0.19
CA TYR A 260 -8.53 14.73 0.96
C TYR A 260 -7.89 16.11 0.90
N ASP A 261 -8.13 16.92 1.91
CA ASP A 261 -7.53 18.24 2.06
C ASP A 261 -6.77 18.29 3.39
N ASN A 262 -5.53 18.66 3.34
CA ASN A 262 -4.68 18.85 4.52
C ASN A 262 -4.01 20.22 4.41
N ASP A 263 -4.43 21.13 5.25
CA ASP A 263 -3.92 22.50 5.37
C ASP A 263 -3.33 22.70 6.76
N GLY A 264 -2.26 23.46 6.87
CA GLY A 264 -1.67 23.78 8.18
C GLY A 264 -0.37 24.56 8.06
N ASN A 265 0.24 24.81 9.19
CA ASN A 265 1.57 25.41 9.27
C ASN A 265 2.60 24.31 9.46
N TYR A 266 3.51 24.16 8.51
CA TYR A 266 4.50 23.08 8.47
C TYR A 266 5.91 23.61 8.36
N PRO A 267 6.93 22.87 8.85
CA PRO A 267 8.31 23.15 8.50
C PRO A 267 8.52 22.96 6.98
N PHE A 268 9.43 23.74 6.41
CA PHE A 268 9.79 23.54 5.00
C PHE A 268 10.29 22.11 4.77
N ARG A 269 9.67 21.39 3.84
CA ARG A 269 9.94 19.99 3.55
C ARG A 269 9.73 19.08 4.76
N PRO A 270 8.50 18.93 5.25
CA PRO A 270 8.20 18.13 6.44
C PRO A 270 8.68 16.69 6.32
N ASN A 271 8.62 16.10 5.11
CA ASN A 271 9.02 14.72 4.84
C ASN A 271 10.55 14.45 4.92
N ILE A 272 11.39 15.49 4.93
CA ILE A 272 12.84 15.34 5.05
C ILE A 272 13.39 15.80 6.41
N GLY A 273 12.53 16.26 7.31
CA GLY A 273 12.96 16.79 8.63
C GLY A 273 13.93 17.98 8.52
N TYR A 274 13.93 18.63 7.36
CA TYR A 274 14.88 19.71 7.09
C TYR A 274 14.53 20.94 7.89
N GLN A 275 15.39 21.30 8.84
CA GLN A 275 15.22 22.45 9.74
C GLN A 275 14.04 22.33 10.73
N ALA A 276 13.58 21.13 11.04
CA ALA A 276 12.55 20.90 12.06
C ALA A 276 12.88 21.54 13.42
N ASN A 277 14.14 21.88 13.67
CA ASN A 277 14.60 22.47 14.92
C ASN A 277 14.62 24.02 14.94
N LEU A 278 14.11 24.67 13.89
CA LEU A 278 14.07 26.13 13.81
C LEU A 278 12.63 26.62 13.96
N PRO A 279 12.19 27.09 15.15
CA PRO A 279 10.81 27.52 15.40
C PRO A 279 10.31 28.61 14.43
N ALA A 280 11.21 29.38 13.84
CA ALA A 280 10.90 30.45 12.88
C ALA A 280 10.65 29.95 11.44
N ASN A 281 10.72 28.62 11.18
CA ASN A 281 10.60 28.07 9.82
C ASN A 281 9.29 27.29 9.60
N ILE A 282 8.25 27.64 10.33
CA ILE A 282 6.92 27.09 10.15
C ILE A 282 6.10 28.06 9.29
N HIS A 283 5.54 27.56 8.20
CA HIS A 283 4.83 28.35 7.19
C HIS A 283 3.60 27.60 6.68
N PRO A 284 2.58 28.31 6.18
CA PRO A 284 1.43 27.67 5.56
C PRO A 284 1.84 26.70 4.45
N GLY A 285 1.28 25.51 4.50
CA GLY A 285 1.48 24.46 3.50
C GLY A 285 0.20 23.62 3.37
N TYR A 286 0.03 22.98 2.23
CA TYR A 286 -1.12 22.10 2.01
C TYR A 286 -0.80 20.94 1.09
N THR A 287 -1.65 19.92 1.14
CA THR A 287 -1.75 18.87 0.13
C THR A 287 -3.21 18.47 -0.05
N ASN A 288 -3.69 18.58 -1.29
CA ASN A 288 -5.09 18.33 -1.64
C ASN A 288 -5.14 17.27 -2.73
N ASN A 289 -6.05 16.29 -2.58
CA ASN A 289 -6.31 15.28 -3.59
C ASN A 289 -7.80 15.20 -3.87
N GLU A 290 -8.16 15.15 -5.14
CA GLU A 290 -9.53 14.85 -5.57
C GLU A 290 -9.53 13.66 -6.53
N THR A 291 -10.48 12.76 -6.37
CA THR A 291 -10.63 11.57 -7.19
C THR A 291 -12.06 11.40 -7.63
N TYR A 292 -12.26 11.23 -8.92
CA TYR A 292 -13.53 10.84 -9.54
C TYR A 292 -13.33 9.48 -10.20
N ALA A 293 -14.23 8.53 -9.92
CA ALA A 293 -14.14 7.22 -10.55
C ALA A 293 -15.52 6.66 -10.92
N LEU A 294 -15.54 5.96 -12.06
CA LEU A 294 -16.69 5.19 -12.51
C LEU A 294 -16.22 3.75 -12.74
N GLY A 295 -16.85 2.82 -12.02
CA GLY A 295 -16.55 1.39 -12.08
C GLY A 295 -17.74 0.59 -12.59
N TYR A 296 -17.45 -0.55 -13.22
CA TYR A 296 -18.44 -1.53 -13.60
C TYR A 296 -17.93 -2.93 -13.25
N GLU A 297 -18.75 -3.67 -12.52
CA GLU A 297 -18.52 -5.07 -12.18
C GLU A 297 -19.63 -5.92 -12.80
N TYR A 298 -19.25 -7.04 -13.40
CA TYR A 298 -20.18 -8.05 -13.90
C TYR A 298 -19.78 -9.43 -13.37
N LYS A 299 -20.64 -9.99 -12.53
CA LYS A 299 -20.46 -11.27 -11.85
C LYS A 299 -21.73 -12.10 -11.92
N PRO A 300 -22.05 -12.67 -13.11
CA PRO A 300 -23.29 -13.42 -13.32
C PRO A 300 -23.34 -14.70 -12.46
N HIS A 301 -22.16 -15.26 -12.10
CA HIS A 301 -22.00 -16.46 -11.29
C HIS A 301 -20.63 -16.47 -10.62
N SER A 302 -20.40 -17.38 -9.67
CA SER A 302 -19.22 -17.39 -8.80
C SER A 302 -17.89 -17.65 -9.52
N ASN A 303 -17.93 -18.24 -10.71
CA ASN A 303 -16.74 -18.61 -11.50
C ASN A 303 -16.36 -17.57 -12.57
N PHE A 304 -17.07 -16.45 -12.69
CA PHE A 304 -16.75 -15.35 -13.62
C PHE A 304 -16.92 -14.00 -12.94
N GLU A 305 -15.93 -13.13 -13.10
CA GLU A 305 -15.95 -11.76 -12.60
C GLU A 305 -15.20 -10.85 -13.57
N LEU A 306 -15.89 -9.86 -14.13
CA LEU A 306 -15.31 -8.75 -14.88
C LEU A 306 -15.33 -7.50 -14.00
N ASN A 307 -14.20 -6.84 -13.88
CA ASN A 307 -14.09 -5.53 -13.24
C ASN A 307 -13.49 -4.54 -14.23
N SER A 308 -14.11 -3.37 -14.36
CA SER A 308 -13.55 -2.26 -15.12
C SER A 308 -13.73 -0.95 -14.38
N LYS A 309 -12.82 -0.01 -14.59
CA LYS A 309 -12.84 1.30 -13.96
C LYS A 309 -12.15 2.33 -14.84
N ILE A 310 -12.73 3.52 -14.90
CA ILE A 310 -12.07 4.74 -15.37
C ILE A 310 -12.01 5.74 -14.23
N TYR A 311 -10.98 6.54 -14.18
CA TYR A 311 -10.80 7.52 -13.11
C TYR A 311 -10.01 8.74 -13.54
N HIS A 312 -10.29 9.84 -12.86
CA HIS A 312 -9.55 11.09 -12.92
C HIS A 312 -9.14 11.48 -11.49
N LEU A 313 -7.87 11.77 -11.30
CA LEU A 313 -7.32 12.21 -10.03
C LEU A 313 -6.52 13.49 -10.25
N THR A 314 -6.76 14.50 -9.41
CA THR A 314 -5.93 15.71 -9.30
C THR A 314 -5.30 15.76 -7.92
N ASN A 315 -4.09 16.28 -7.84
CA ASN A 315 -3.45 16.58 -6.58
C ASN A 315 -2.65 17.86 -6.67
N GLU A 316 -2.62 18.60 -5.56
CA GLU A 316 -1.89 19.84 -5.41
C GLU A 316 -1.13 19.83 -4.09
N SER A 317 0.04 20.43 -4.06
CA SER A 317 0.78 20.61 -2.82
C SER A 317 1.56 21.92 -2.80
N LEU A 318 1.66 22.49 -1.60
CA LEU A 318 2.49 23.66 -1.31
C LEU A 318 3.38 23.35 -0.11
N SER A 319 4.68 23.49 -0.28
CA SER A 319 5.66 23.54 0.81
C SER A 319 6.47 24.82 0.70
N GLN A 320 6.49 25.61 1.74
CA GLN A 320 7.24 26.86 1.76
C GLN A 320 7.97 27.07 3.08
N GLY A 321 8.96 27.95 3.09
CA GLY A 321 9.76 28.23 4.28
C GLY A 321 11.13 28.79 3.95
N LEU A 322 12.09 28.58 4.85
CA LEU A 322 13.46 29.05 4.70
C LEU A 322 14.42 27.89 4.50
N ARG A 323 15.29 27.99 3.53
CA ARG A 323 16.49 27.15 3.39
C ARG A 323 17.71 27.99 3.84
N GLY A 324 18.11 27.83 5.10
CA GLY A 324 18.99 28.80 5.74
C GLY A 324 18.28 30.14 5.89
N THR A 325 18.76 31.20 5.21
CA THR A 325 18.11 32.52 5.18
C THR A 325 17.33 32.78 3.89
N THR A 326 17.34 31.83 2.94
CA THR A 326 16.72 32.00 1.62
C THR A 326 15.26 31.53 1.66
N PRO A 327 14.28 32.40 1.35
CA PRO A 327 12.90 31.98 1.18
C PRO A 327 12.76 30.97 0.04
N MET A 328 12.05 29.89 0.31
CA MET A 328 11.75 28.83 -0.64
C MET A 328 10.24 28.61 -0.71
N ARG A 329 9.73 28.41 -1.91
CA ARG A 329 8.34 28.01 -2.17
C ARG A 329 8.32 26.95 -3.26
N ILE A 330 7.73 25.81 -2.97
CA ILE A 330 7.55 24.71 -3.90
C ILE A 330 6.06 24.42 -3.96
N ALA A 331 5.45 24.76 -5.06
CA ALA A 331 4.06 24.46 -5.34
C ALA A 331 3.98 23.57 -6.59
N THR A 332 3.31 22.44 -6.46
CA THR A 332 3.17 21.46 -7.52
C THR A 332 1.72 21.08 -7.70
N SER A 333 1.33 20.84 -8.93
CA SER A 333 0.02 20.27 -9.28
C SER A 333 0.21 19.05 -10.17
N GLY A 334 -0.69 18.08 -10.07
CA GLY A 334 -0.63 16.86 -10.86
C GLY A 334 -2.01 16.35 -11.24
N LYS A 335 -2.02 15.54 -12.29
CA LYS A 335 -3.23 14.88 -12.80
C LYS A 335 -2.88 13.44 -13.17
N THR A 336 -3.81 12.53 -12.91
CA THR A 336 -3.72 11.16 -13.39
C THR A 336 -5.08 10.75 -13.97
N ASP A 337 -5.11 10.46 -15.26
CA ASP A 337 -6.22 9.83 -15.94
C ASP A 337 -5.90 8.36 -16.14
N GLY A 338 -6.78 7.46 -15.72
CA GLY A 338 -6.50 6.05 -15.81
C GLY A 338 -7.69 5.18 -16.07
N MET A 339 -7.39 3.97 -16.55
CA MET A 339 -8.36 2.92 -16.77
C MET A 339 -7.82 1.55 -16.37
N THR A 340 -8.69 0.68 -15.89
CA THR A 340 -8.39 -0.72 -15.62
C THR A 340 -9.54 -1.58 -16.13
N ALA A 341 -9.21 -2.76 -16.66
CA ALA A 341 -10.20 -3.80 -16.92
C ALA A 341 -9.56 -5.15 -16.63
N SER A 342 -10.23 -6.00 -15.85
CA SER A 342 -9.75 -7.33 -15.50
C SER A 342 -10.86 -8.34 -15.51
N ILE A 343 -10.54 -9.57 -15.92
CA ILE A 343 -11.45 -10.71 -15.88
C ILE A 343 -10.79 -11.78 -15.03
N LYS A 344 -11.57 -12.31 -14.08
CA LYS A 344 -11.24 -13.52 -13.34
C LYS A 344 -12.24 -14.59 -13.72
N GLN A 345 -11.73 -15.73 -14.21
CA GLN A 345 -12.56 -16.85 -14.66
C GLN A 345 -12.03 -18.16 -14.10
N GLN A 346 -12.92 -18.98 -13.54
CA GLN A 346 -12.58 -20.32 -13.08
C GLN A 346 -13.20 -21.35 -14.01
N LEU A 347 -12.36 -22.28 -14.47
CA LEU A 347 -12.73 -23.41 -15.32
C LEU A 347 -12.30 -24.70 -14.62
N THR A 348 -13.21 -25.66 -14.46
CA THR A 348 -12.88 -26.95 -13.86
C THR A 348 -13.22 -28.07 -14.83
N GLN A 349 -12.25 -28.95 -15.08
CA GLN A 349 -12.40 -30.17 -15.90
C GLN A 349 -12.19 -31.38 -15.00
N HIS A 350 -13.03 -32.39 -15.15
CA HIS A 350 -12.94 -33.63 -14.41
C HIS A 350 -12.36 -34.73 -15.30
N HIS A 351 -11.29 -35.39 -14.83
CA HIS A 351 -10.66 -36.55 -15.44
C HIS A 351 -10.64 -37.70 -14.44
N GLY A 352 -11.66 -38.53 -14.44
CA GLY A 352 -11.87 -39.55 -13.40
C GLY A 352 -12.01 -38.92 -12.04
N ASP A 353 -11.24 -39.36 -11.05
CA ASP A 353 -11.25 -38.84 -9.66
C ASP A 353 -10.45 -37.53 -9.48
N HIS A 354 -9.89 -36.99 -10.55
CA HIS A 354 -9.08 -35.75 -10.47
C HIS A 354 -9.81 -34.59 -11.13
N ALA A 355 -9.87 -33.46 -10.39
CA ALA A 355 -10.33 -32.18 -10.91
C ALA A 355 -9.10 -31.35 -11.29
N LEU A 356 -9.02 -30.89 -12.53
CA LEU A 356 -8.09 -29.88 -13.00
C LEU A 356 -8.83 -28.55 -13.01
N THR A 357 -8.40 -27.60 -12.15
CA THR A 357 -9.02 -26.29 -12.05
C THR A 357 -8.06 -25.22 -12.54
N HIS A 358 -8.50 -24.41 -13.49
CA HIS A 358 -7.85 -23.20 -13.97
C HIS A 358 -8.54 -21.98 -13.35
N THR A 359 -7.76 -21.07 -12.76
CA THR A 359 -8.23 -19.74 -12.36
C THR A 359 -7.45 -18.70 -13.13
N LEU A 360 -8.04 -18.32 -14.27
CA LEU A 360 -7.49 -17.30 -15.15
C LEU A 360 -7.74 -15.91 -14.55
N ASN A 361 -6.71 -15.06 -14.58
CA ASN A 361 -6.80 -13.65 -14.26
C ASN A 361 -6.04 -12.88 -15.33
N TYR A 362 -6.75 -12.12 -16.14
CA TYR A 362 -6.18 -11.35 -17.24
C TYR A 362 -6.82 -9.98 -17.31
N GLY A 363 -6.05 -9.02 -17.83
CA GLY A 363 -6.55 -7.66 -17.87
C GLY A 363 -5.60 -6.67 -18.52
N VAL A 364 -6.06 -5.44 -18.54
CA VAL A 364 -5.34 -4.27 -19.01
C VAL A 364 -5.43 -3.16 -17.97
N GLU A 365 -4.35 -2.45 -17.78
CA GLU A 365 -4.36 -1.17 -17.08
C GLU A 365 -3.62 -0.13 -17.92
N GLY A 366 -4.12 1.10 -17.89
CA GLY A 366 -3.46 2.23 -18.54
C GLY A 366 -3.66 3.50 -17.75
N TYR A 367 -2.66 4.36 -17.76
CA TYR A 367 -2.76 5.69 -17.17
C TYR A 367 -1.86 6.69 -17.89
N LYS A 368 -2.30 7.94 -17.89
CA LYS A 368 -1.48 9.11 -18.19
C LYS A 368 -1.38 9.94 -16.92
N LYS A 369 -0.16 10.23 -16.50
CA LYS A 369 0.15 11.14 -15.38
C LYS A 369 0.84 12.38 -15.90
N SER A 370 0.56 13.52 -15.27
CA SER A 370 1.30 14.76 -15.48
C SER A 370 1.55 15.46 -14.16
N ALA A 371 2.64 16.21 -14.07
CA ALA A 371 2.95 17.06 -12.94
C ALA A 371 3.54 18.40 -13.42
N THR A 372 3.14 19.48 -12.74
CA THR A 372 3.59 20.83 -13.04
C THR A 372 4.25 21.44 -11.81
N LEU A 373 5.42 22.03 -11.97
CA LEU A 373 6.04 22.89 -10.99
C LEU A 373 5.66 24.34 -11.28
N GLU A 374 4.81 24.94 -10.43
CA GLU A 374 4.25 26.28 -10.68
C GLU A 374 5.32 27.36 -10.86
N SER A 375 6.40 27.31 -10.08
CA SER A 375 7.45 28.35 -10.11
C SER A 375 8.21 28.45 -11.44
N SER A 376 8.17 27.43 -12.27
CA SER A 376 8.87 27.37 -13.56
C SER A 376 7.92 27.16 -14.74
N ASP A 377 6.63 26.94 -14.48
CA ASP A 377 5.61 26.55 -15.49
C ASP A 377 6.03 25.32 -16.33
N ILE A 378 6.85 24.44 -15.71
CA ILE A 378 7.31 23.21 -16.34
C ILE A 378 6.30 22.12 -16.05
N THR A 379 5.75 21.53 -17.10
CA THR A 379 4.91 20.33 -17.03
C THR A 379 5.62 19.16 -17.65
N GLU A 380 5.62 18.04 -16.93
CA GLU A 380 6.15 16.76 -17.39
C GLU A 380 5.03 15.72 -17.36
N ASP A 381 5.00 14.82 -18.34
CA ASP A 381 4.00 13.76 -18.40
C ASP A 381 4.61 12.41 -18.75
N ALA A 382 3.90 11.35 -18.42
CA ALA A 382 4.23 9.99 -18.81
C ALA A 382 2.97 9.15 -18.98
N THR A 383 3.04 8.19 -19.90
CA THR A 383 1.94 7.26 -20.18
C THR A 383 2.40 5.83 -19.96
N SER A 384 1.56 5.00 -19.35
CA SER A 384 1.81 3.57 -19.13
C SER A 384 0.61 2.75 -19.57
N VAL A 385 0.86 1.66 -20.29
CA VAL A 385 -0.15 0.65 -20.65
C VAL A 385 0.44 -0.72 -20.37
N GLY A 386 -0.28 -1.54 -19.60
CA GLY A 386 0.13 -2.91 -19.28
C GLY A 386 -0.99 -3.90 -19.59
N VAL A 387 -0.63 -5.04 -20.19
CA VAL A 387 -1.54 -6.16 -20.44
C VAL A 387 -0.97 -7.41 -19.78
N TYR A 388 -1.78 -8.15 -19.05
CA TYR A 388 -1.32 -9.33 -18.33
C TYR A 388 -2.27 -10.51 -18.44
N LEU A 389 -1.71 -11.71 -18.29
CA LEU A 389 -2.40 -12.98 -18.15
C LEU A 389 -1.69 -13.82 -17.09
N GLN A 390 -2.46 -14.37 -16.17
CA GLN A 390 -2.01 -15.32 -15.16
C GLN A 390 -3.03 -16.45 -15.05
N ASP A 391 -2.56 -17.70 -14.97
CA ASP A 391 -3.40 -18.88 -14.77
C ASP A 391 -2.93 -19.65 -13.53
N ARG A 392 -3.79 -19.79 -12.54
CA ARG A 392 -3.56 -20.72 -11.44
C ARG A 392 -4.18 -22.08 -11.78
N ILE A 393 -3.31 -23.04 -12.04
CA ILE A 393 -3.63 -24.41 -12.42
C ILE A 393 -3.54 -25.28 -11.17
N GLU A 394 -4.65 -25.85 -10.72
CA GLU A 394 -4.70 -26.74 -9.56
C GLU A 394 -5.01 -28.16 -9.96
N LEU A 395 -4.15 -29.11 -9.54
CA LEU A 395 -4.31 -30.54 -9.73
C LEU A 395 -3.93 -31.28 -8.45
N GLY A 396 -4.93 -31.79 -7.74
CA GLY A 396 -4.74 -32.52 -6.50
C GLY A 396 -4.00 -31.68 -5.43
N ARG A 397 -2.75 -32.06 -5.11
CA ARG A 397 -1.91 -31.37 -4.12
C ARG A 397 -1.02 -30.27 -4.71
N PHE A 398 -0.99 -30.15 -6.02
CA PHE A 398 -0.15 -29.20 -6.73
C PHE A 398 -0.96 -28.02 -7.25
N ALA A 399 -0.41 -26.82 -7.12
CA ALA A 399 -0.87 -25.67 -7.88
C ALA A 399 0.34 -25.00 -8.53
N LEU A 400 0.20 -24.65 -9.80
CA LEU A 400 1.19 -23.89 -10.58
C LEU A 400 0.54 -22.62 -11.09
N THR A 401 1.24 -21.50 -11.00
CA THR A 401 0.70 -20.21 -11.43
C THR A 401 1.70 -19.52 -12.35
N PRO A 402 1.72 -19.87 -13.66
CA PRO A 402 2.43 -19.07 -14.66
C PRO A 402 1.71 -17.74 -14.89
N GLY A 403 2.47 -16.71 -15.16
CA GLY A 403 1.98 -15.39 -15.52
C GLY A 403 2.91 -14.70 -16.51
N VAL A 404 2.34 -13.84 -17.35
CA VAL A 404 3.06 -13.02 -18.31
C VAL A 404 2.43 -11.63 -18.36
N ARG A 405 3.26 -10.61 -18.47
CA ARG A 405 2.83 -9.23 -18.61
C ARG A 405 3.70 -8.51 -19.65
N PHE A 406 3.04 -7.70 -20.46
CA PHE A 406 3.71 -6.75 -21.34
C PHE A 406 3.37 -5.33 -20.88
N ASP A 407 4.39 -4.52 -20.63
CA ASP A 407 4.26 -3.11 -20.30
C ASP A 407 4.87 -2.27 -21.42
N HIS A 408 4.12 -1.24 -21.84
CA HIS A 408 4.57 -0.15 -22.69
C HIS A 408 4.55 1.12 -21.86
N TYR A 409 5.70 1.76 -21.71
CA TYR A 409 5.86 2.98 -20.94
C TYR A 409 6.50 4.07 -21.81
N LYS A 410 5.79 5.16 -21.99
CA LYS A 410 6.27 6.36 -22.67
C LYS A 410 6.61 7.41 -21.61
N PRO A 411 7.89 7.72 -21.40
CA PRO A 411 8.32 8.77 -20.47
C PRO A 411 8.01 10.15 -21.03
N SER A 412 8.26 11.19 -20.22
CA SER A 412 8.28 12.57 -20.68
C SER A 412 9.27 12.74 -21.85
N GLU A 413 8.90 13.52 -22.86
CA GLU A 413 9.75 13.83 -24.03
C GLU A 413 11.07 14.53 -23.64
N ARG A 414 11.10 15.20 -22.49
CA ARG A 414 12.34 15.75 -21.94
C ARG A 414 13.31 14.69 -21.51
N LEU A 415 12.80 13.59 -20.92
CA LEU A 415 13.65 12.51 -20.41
C LEU A 415 14.16 11.63 -21.55
N SER A 416 13.28 11.20 -22.43
CA SER A 416 13.63 10.34 -23.55
C SER A 416 12.64 10.50 -24.70
N SER A 417 13.12 10.37 -25.94
CA SER A 417 12.26 10.19 -27.11
C SER A 417 11.86 8.73 -27.32
N ASP A 418 12.52 7.80 -26.64
CA ASP A 418 12.31 6.36 -26.81
C ASP A 418 11.33 5.84 -25.78
N ASP A 419 10.46 4.93 -26.20
CA ASP A 419 9.52 4.24 -25.35
C ASP A 419 10.18 2.99 -24.74
N TYR A 420 9.81 2.66 -23.51
CA TYR A 420 10.26 1.44 -22.83
C TYR A 420 9.22 0.35 -23.01
N ASN A 421 9.64 -0.81 -23.52
CA ASN A 421 8.79 -1.98 -23.74
C ASN A 421 9.37 -3.15 -22.95
N GLN A 422 8.60 -3.75 -22.06
CA GLN A 422 9.04 -4.85 -21.23
C GLN A 422 8.07 -6.01 -21.26
N LEU A 423 8.58 -7.20 -21.54
CA LEU A 423 7.89 -8.47 -21.32
C LEU A 423 8.41 -9.08 -20.02
N SER A 424 7.55 -9.24 -19.03
CA SER A 424 7.87 -9.79 -17.72
C SER A 424 7.12 -11.09 -17.48
N GLY A 425 7.80 -12.08 -16.90
CA GLY A 425 7.22 -13.36 -16.52
C GLY A 425 7.15 -13.53 -15.00
N ALA A 426 6.19 -14.34 -14.55
CA ALA A 426 6.14 -14.87 -13.20
C ALA A 426 5.78 -16.35 -13.21
N LEU A 427 6.34 -17.08 -12.24
CA LEU A 427 5.99 -18.47 -11.99
C LEU A 427 5.91 -18.68 -10.48
N ALA A 428 4.75 -19.16 -10.00
CA ALA A 428 4.61 -19.58 -8.62
C ALA A 428 4.14 -21.03 -8.55
N GLY A 429 4.61 -21.76 -7.56
CA GLY A 429 4.24 -23.14 -7.27
C GLY A 429 3.79 -23.30 -5.82
N GLU A 430 2.81 -24.15 -5.59
CA GLU A 430 2.37 -24.57 -4.26
C GLU A 430 2.24 -26.08 -4.23
N PHE A 431 2.74 -26.68 -3.16
CA PHE A 431 2.58 -28.09 -2.87
C PHE A 431 1.93 -28.28 -1.50
N LYS A 432 0.72 -28.84 -1.48
CA LYS A 432 -0.02 -29.17 -0.25
C LYS A 432 0.54 -30.46 0.35
N LEU A 433 1.39 -30.31 1.38
CA LEU A 433 1.92 -31.43 2.18
C LEU A 433 0.76 -32.20 2.83
N THR A 434 -0.18 -31.45 3.38
CA THR A 434 -1.46 -31.89 3.93
C THR A 434 -2.54 -30.87 3.56
N PRO A 435 -3.82 -31.08 3.85
CA PRO A 435 -4.86 -30.05 3.65
C PRO A 435 -4.57 -28.73 4.36
N ASN A 436 -3.75 -28.76 5.42
CA ASN A 436 -3.49 -27.62 6.30
C ASN A 436 -2.06 -27.07 6.19
N HIS A 437 -1.16 -27.71 5.47
CA HIS A 437 0.25 -27.33 5.35
C HIS A 437 0.67 -27.30 3.89
N SER A 438 1.18 -26.16 3.43
CA SER A 438 1.64 -25.97 2.07
C SER A 438 3.05 -25.39 2.04
N LEU A 439 3.88 -25.90 1.14
CA LEU A 439 5.11 -25.26 0.69
C LEU A 439 4.78 -24.42 -0.54
N PHE A 440 5.41 -23.28 -0.68
CA PHE A 440 5.27 -22.44 -1.86
C PHE A 440 6.60 -21.82 -2.26
N ALA A 441 6.73 -21.56 -3.55
CA ALA A 441 7.85 -20.82 -4.11
C ALA A 441 7.35 -19.92 -5.24
N SER A 442 7.99 -18.79 -5.46
CA SER A 442 7.69 -17.89 -6.59
C SER A 442 8.95 -17.24 -7.14
N TYR A 443 8.91 -16.95 -8.43
CA TYR A 443 9.90 -16.12 -9.13
C TYR A 443 9.15 -15.15 -10.04
N THR A 444 9.45 -13.85 -9.93
CA THR A 444 8.76 -12.79 -10.69
C THR A 444 9.79 -11.80 -11.23
N GLN A 445 9.75 -11.55 -12.52
CA GLN A 445 10.51 -10.47 -13.15
C GLN A 445 9.86 -9.12 -12.84
N LEU A 446 10.69 -8.12 -12.60
CA LEU A 446 10.29 -6.78 -12.16
C LEU A 446 10.52 -5.77 -13.29
N PHE A 447 9.66 -4.76 -13.31
CA PHE A 447 9.80 -3.61 -14.20
C PHE A 447 9.29 -2.34 -13.54
N ASN A 448 10.07 -1.26 -13.68
CA ASN A 448 9.70 0.08 -13.24
C ASN A 448 10.21 1.10 -14.26
N GLY A 449 9.28 1.76 -14.94
CA GLY A 449 9.62 2.84 -15.86
C GLY A 449 10.26 4.03 -15.13
N PRO A 450 11.09 4.83 -15.81
CA PRO A 450 11.71 6.01 -15.22
C PRO A 450 10.67 6.96 -14.58
N PRO A 451 11.03 7.66 -13.49
CA PRO A 451 10.17 8.67 -12.88
C PRO A 451 9.98 9.86 -13.84
N LEU A 452 9.02 10.75 -13.49
CA LEU A 452 8.99 12.07 -14.10
C LEU A 452 10.32 12.79 -13.84
N PRO A 453 10.83 13.60 -14.81
CA PRO A 453 12.14 14.25 -14.67
C PRO A 453 12.29 15.11 -13.40
N GLU A 454 13.51 15.23 -12.92
CA GLU A 454 13.84 16.00 -11.71
C GLU A 454 13.50 17.51 -11.84
N THR A 455 13.22 17.98 -13.05
CA THR A 455 12.73 19.35 -13.32
C THR A 455 11.49 19.73 -12.54
N ILE A 456 10.69 18.74 -12.14
CA ILE A 456 9.50 18.90 -11.30
C ILE A 456 9.86 19.20 -9.84
N HIS A 457 11.06 18.82 -9.38
CA HIS A 457 11.40 18.87 -7.96
C HIS A 457 12.09 20.14 -7.49
N GLN A 458 12.79 20.81 -8.36
CA GLN A 458 13.61 21.95 -7.96
C GLN A 458 13.69 22.97 -9.07
N SER A 459 13.37 24.18 -8.77
CA SER A 459 13.55 25.46 -9.46
C SER A 459 14.62 25.48 -10.60
N GLY A 460 14.49 24.62 -11.61
CA GLY A 460 15.23 24.76 -12.87
C GLY A 460 16.70 24.32 -12.89
N GLN A 461 17.25 23.84 -11.78
CA GLN A 461 18.64 23.34 -11.72
C GLN A 461 18.67 21.81 -11.84
N THR A 462 18.30 21.33 -13.01
CA THR A 462 18.21 19.89 -13.28
C THR A 462 18.91 19.56 -14.58
N PHE A 463 19.74 18.54 -14.56
CA PHE A 463 20.25 17.89 -15.76
C PHE A 463 19.34 16.70 -16.09
N VAL A 464 18.79 16.67 -17.27
CA VAL A 464 17.96 15.54 -17.73
C VAL A 464 18.87 14.49 -18.36
N ASN A 465 19.01 13.36 -17.71
CA ASN A 465 19.78 12.22 -18.22
C ASN A 465 18.95 11.47 -19.27
N LYS A 466 19.29 11.61 -20.53
CA LYS A 466 18.59 10.96 -21.65
C LYS A 466 18.96 9.49 -21.84
N ASP A 467 20.03 9.04 -21.19
CA ASP A 467 20.51 7.66 -21.23
C ASP A 467 19.97 6.84 -20.05
N LEU A 468 18.96 7.35 -19.34
CA LEU A 468 18.37 6.68 -18.19
C LEU A 468 17.59 5.46 -18.64
N GLU A 469 17.98 4.28 -18.14
CA GLU A 469 17.29 3.01 -18.39
C GLU A 469 16.21 2.74 -17.34
N ALA A 470 15.21 1.91 -17.68
CA ALA A 470 14.22 1.44 -16.73
C ALA A 470 14.86 0.52 -15.66
N GLU A 471 14.32 0.55 -14.45
CA GLU A 471 14.67 -0.44 -13.44
C GLU A 471 14.04 -1.78 -13.80
N THR A 472 14.84 -2.82 -13.79
CA THR A 472 14.39 -4.21 -13.94
C THR A 472 14.91 -5.06 -12.79
N GLY A 473 14.61 -6.34 -12.80
CA GLY A 473 15.11 -7.24 -11.77
C GLY A 473 14.26 -8.49 -11.63
N ALA A 474 14.44 -9.18 -10.50
CA ALA A 474 13.67 -10.36 -10.16
C ALA A 474 13.49 -10.50 -8.64
N ASN A 475 12.32 -11.00 -8.24
CA ASN A 475 12.04 -11.39 -6.87
C ASN A 475 11.81 -12.90 -6.79
N ALA A 476 12.56 -13.57 -5.91
CA ALA A 476 12.42 -14.99 -5.60
C ALA A 476 11.97 -15.16 -4.14
N GLU A 477 10.97 -15.98 -3.91
CA GLU A 477 10.47 -16.28 -2.56
C GLU A 477 10.25 -17.78 -2.39
N LEU A 478 10.52 -18.26 -1.17
CA LEU A 478 10.24 -19.62 -0.73
C LEU A 478 9.64 -19.59 0.67
N GLY A 479 8.59 -20.37 0.91
CA GLY A 479 7.98 -20.37 2.23
C GLY A 479 7.09 -21.57 2.52
N ILE A 480 6.59 -21.55 3.75
CA ILE A 480 5.64 -22.53 4.28
C ILE A 480 4.46 -21.77 4.90
N SER A 481 3.26 -22.26 4.64
CA SER A 481 2.03 -21.83 5.30
C SER A 481 1.39 -23.01 6.00
N SER A 482 1.01 -22.82 7.25
CA SER A 482 0.45 -23.88 8.10
C SER A 482 -0.78 -23.38 8.84
N ARG A 483 -1.80 -24.21 8.91
CA ARG A 483 -3.01 -23.99 9.71
C ARG A 483 -3.17 -25.12 10.69
N PHE A 484 -3.48 -24.79 11.92
CA PHE A 484 -3.70 -25.72 12.99
C PHE A 484 -5.06 -25.45 13.63
N GLN A 485 -5.73 -26.50 14.08
CA GLN A 485 -6.96 -26.42 14.86
C GLN A 485 -6.81 -27.32 16.07
N GLY A 486 -7.31 -26.90 17.23
CA GLY A 486 -7.24 -27.68 18.43
C GLY A 486 -5.82 -27.87 18.99
N VAL A 487 -4.95 -26.83 18.94
CA VAL A 487 -3.56 -26.92 19.42
C VAL A 487 -3.48 -26.90 20.95
N PHE A 488 -4.16 -25.94 21.57
CA PHE A 488 -4.21 -25.77 23.02
C PHE A 488 -5.61 -25.98 23.57
N ASP A 489 -6.64 -25.76 22.74
CA ASP A 489 -8.05 -25.96 23.03
C ASP A 489 -8.78 -26.43 21.78
N SER A 490 -9.80 -27.28 21.90
CA SER A 490 -10.56 -27.84 20.77
C SER A 490 -11.22 -26.79 19.87
N GLN A 491 -11.39 -25.57 20.35
CA GLN A 491 -12.02 -24.46 19.64
C GLN A 491 -10.99 -23.45 19.09
N ASP A 492 -9.71 -23.68 19.32
CA ASP A 492 -8.69 -22.76 18.83
C ASP A 492 -8.34 -22.99 17.36
N SER A 493 -7.80 -21.93 16.76
CA SER A 493 -7.17 -21.99 15.43
C SER A 493 -5.91 -21.14 15.40
N MET A 494 -4.87 -21.67 14.75
CA MET A 494 -3.61 -20.96 14.55
C MET A 494 -3.18 -21.04 13.09
N SER A 495 -2.71 -19.93 12.54
CA SER A 495 -2.05 -19.90 11.25
C SER A 495 -0.63 -19.36 11.39
N LEU A 496 0.31 -20.02 10.74
CA LEU A 496 1.72 -19.64 10.69
C LEU A 496 2.14 -19.53 9.23
N THR A 497 2.87 -18.48 8.90
CA THR A 497 3.55 -18.33 7.61
C THR A 497 4.98 -17.93 7.86
N ALA A 498 5.91 -18.63 7.23
CA ALA A 498 7.32 -18.28 7.22
C ALA A 498 7.80 -18.24 5.77
N LYS A 499 8.54 -17.21 5.40
CA LYS A 499 9.12 -17.09 4.07
C LYS A 499 10.50 -16.45 4.11
N VAL A 500 11.33 -16.84 3.15
CA VAL A 500 12.59 -16.18 2.80
C VAL A 500 12.46 -15.58 1.42
N PHE A 501 13.17 -14.50 1.18
CA PHE A 501 13.15 -13.81 -0.11
C PHE A 501 14.54 -13.33 -0.50
N ASP A 502 14.75 -13.25 -1.80
CA ASP A 502 15.90 -12.66 -2.47
C ASP A 502 15.41 -11.85 -3.66
N THR A 503 15.60 -10.54 -3.60
CA THR A 503 15.19 -9.61 -4.66
C THR A 503 16.43 -8.93 -5.21
N GLN A 504 16.63 -9.02 -6.51
CA GLN A 504 17.68 -8.32 -7.24
C GLN A 504 17.04 -7.24 -8.10
N TYR A 505 17.57 -6.05 -8.04
CA TYR A 505 17.23 -4.90 -8.87
C TYR A 505 18.41 -4.57 -9.76
N ASP A 506 18.17 -4.56 -11.06
CA ASP A 506 19.13 -4.15 -12.07
C ASP A 506 18.84 -2.69 -12.46
N ASN A 507 19.86 -1.93 -12.79
CA ASN A 507 19.74 -0.52 -13.20
C ASN A 507 18.94 0.32 -12.22
N LYS A 508 19.17 0.12 -10.91
CA LYS A 508 18.45 0.85 -9.85
C LYS A 508 18.54 2.36 -10.11
N ILE A 509 17.39 3.01 -10.23
CA ILE A 509 17.34 4.46 -10.45
C ILE A 509 17.50 5.17 -9.10
N ASP A 510 18.48 6.06 -9.02
CA ASP A 510 18.73 6.88 -7.85
C ASP A 510 18.99 8.35 -8.26
N ARG A 511 18.95 9.24 -7.26
CA ARG A 511 19.14 10.66 -7.44
C ARG A 511 20.59 11.06 -7.18
N LEU A 512 21.25 11.63 -8.18
CA LEU A 512 22.58 12.23 -8.07
C LEU A 512 22.45 13.75 -7.92
N THR A 513 23.22 14.33 -7.00
CA THR A 513 23.31 15.78 -6.78
C THR A 513 24.75 16.25 -6.89
N GLY A 514 24.97 17.57 -7.02
CA GLY A 514 26.32 18.12 -7.16
C GLY A 514 26.91 17.90 -8.55
N ILE A 515 26.07 18.00 -9.58
CA ILE A 515 26.47 17.84 -10.96
C ILE A 515 26.47 19.17 -11.70
N ASP A 516 27.28 19.26 -12.75
CA ASP A 516 27.28 20.37 -13.70
C ASP A 516 26.01 20.31 -14.56
N CYS A 517 25.32 21.44 -14.67
CA CYS A 517 24.02 21.49 -15.35
C CYS A 517 24.10 21.33 -16.88
N ALA A 518 25.26 21.53 -17.47
CA ALA A 518 25.46 21.41 -18.93
C ALA A 518 25.92 20.01 -19.33
N THR A 519 26.77 19.38 -18.52
CA THR A 519 27.44 18.12 -18.85
C THR A 519 26.90 16.92 -18.10
N GLY A 520 26.17 17.12 -16.97
CA GLY A 520 25.70 16.04 -16.09
C GLY A 520 26.80 15.37 -15.24
N ASN A 521 28.07 15.84 -15.37
CA ASN A 521 29.18 15.27 -14.62
C ASN A 521 29.20 15.75 -13.16
N THR A 522 29.61 14.89 -12.25
CA THR A 522 29.86 15.29 -10.86
C THR A 522 31.01 16.27 -10.77
N VAL A 523 30.79 17.44 -10.20
CA VAL A 523 31.79 18.49 -10.04
C VAL A 523 31.70 19.14 -8.66
N THR A 524 32.82 19.62 -8.15
CA THR A 524 32.83 20.37 -6.89
C THR A 524 32.03 21.65 -7.06
N GLY A 525 30.98 21.82 -6.22
CA GLY A 525 30.09 22.97 -6.31
C GLY A 525 29.03 22.89 -7.40
N GLY A 526 28.81 21.70 -7.96
CA GLY A 526 27.74 21.47 -8.93
C GLY A 526 26.37 21.83 -8.38
N GLN A 527 25.56 22.52 -9.18
CA GLN A 527 24.29 23.11 -8.77
C GLN A 527 23.08 22.24 -9.16
N CYS A 528 23.27 21.25 -10.02
CA CYS A 528 22.20 20.44 -10.56
C CYS A 528 22.05 19.07 -9.89
N ALA A 529 20.89 18.48 -10.09
CA ALA A 529 20.57 17.11 -9.74
C ALA A 529 20.04 16.35 -10.98
N SER A 530 20.14 15.04 -10.98
CA SER A 530 19.60 14.17 -12.03
C SER A 530 19.23 12.80 -11.46
N TYR A 531 18.52 12.02 -12.25
CA TYR A 531 18.41 10.58 -12.06
C TYR A 531 19.49 9.85 -12.83
N ILE A 532 20.03 8.81 -12.22
CA ILE A 532 21.03 7.93 -12.80
C ILE A 532 20.67 6.48 -12.52
N ASN A 533 21.19 5.57 -13.34
CA ASN A 533 21.21 4.14 -13.01
C ASN A 533 22.42 3.88 -12.09
N ALA A 534 22.14 3.58 -10.83
CA ALA A 534 23.16 3.41 -9.78
C ALA A 534 23.73 1.98 -9.69
N GLY A 535 23.42 1.12 -10.67
CA GLY A 535 23.86 -0.28 -10.71
C GLY A 535 22.92 -1.25 -10.00
N GLU A 536 23.47 -2.40 -9.62
CA GLU A 536 22.70 -3.47 -8.99
C GLU A 536 22.45 -3.20 -7.51
N THR A 537 21.28 -3.64 -7.03
CA THR A 537 20.94 -3.64 -5.61
C THR A 537 20.23 -4.95 -5.27
N THR A 538 20.65 -5.62 -4.20
CA THR A 538 19.96 -6.80 -3.68
C THR A 538 19.27 -6.50 -2.37
N VAL A 539 18.12 -7.14 -2.13
CA VAL A 539 17.41 -7.10 -0.83
C VAL A 539 17.03 -8.52 -0.43
N LYS A 540 17.59 -8.98 0.69
CA LYS A 540 17.41 -10.36 1.18
C LYS A 540 16.85 -10.34 2.59
N GLY A 541 16.07 -11.36 2.91
CA GLY A 541 15.54 -11.45 4.26
C GLY A 541 14.56 -12.59 4.48
N TYR A 542 13.88 -12.50 5.62
CA TYR A 542 12.84 -13.46 6.00
C TYR A 542 11.74 -12.77 6.80
N GLU A 543 10.55 -13.34 6.68
CA GLU A 543 9.34 -12.83 7.33
C GLU A 543 8.59 -13.99 7.98
N LEU A 544 8.08 -13.74 9.18
CA LEU A 544 7.28 -14.66 9.98
C LEU A 544 5.96 -13.96 10.33
N SER A 545 4.84 -14.66 10.18
CA SER A 545 3.52 -14.19 10.60
C SER A 545 2.80 -15.32 11.34
N ALA A 546 2.23 -15.00 12.49
CA ALA A 546 1.43 -15.91 13.28
C ALA A 546 0.12 -15.24 13.68
N LYS A 547 -0.99 -15.95 13.53
CA LYS A 547 -2.31 -15.52 13.99
C LYS A 547 -2.91 -16.66 14.80
N TYR A 548 -3.33 -16.36 16.02
CA TYR A 548 -3.97 -17.31 16.90
C TYR A 548 -5.33 -16.77 17.36
N ARG A 549 -6.33 -17.64 17.36
CA ARG A 549 -7.66 -17.31 17.83
C ARG A 549 -8.16 -18.43 18.74
N LEU A 550 -8.68 -18.01 19.88
CA LEU A 550 -9.43 -18.87 20.81
C LEU A 550 -10.66 -18.10 21.27
N ASN A 551 -11.86 -18.58 20.91
CA ASN A 551 -13.11 -17.91 21.24
C ASN A 551 -13.07 -16.39 20.90
N ASN A 552 -13.10 -15.56 21.92
CA ASN A 552 -13.09 -14.11 21.86
C ASN A 552 -11.68 -13.49 21.90
N MET A 553 -10.64 -14.32 21.98
CA MET A 553 -9.24 -13.89 22.03
C MET A 553 -8.58 -14.00 20.66
N ARG A 554 -7.86 -12.97 20.25
CA ARG A 554 -7.07 -12.90 19.00
C ARG A 554 -5.67 -12.41 19.33
N LEU A 555 -4.67 -13.18 18.88
CA LEU A 555 -3.25 -12.82 18.95
C LEU A 555 -2.69 -12.75 17.53
N ASN A 556 -1.92 -11.72 17.26
CA ASN A 556 -1.17 -11.58 16.02
C ASN A 556 0.30 -11.34 16.37
N ALA A 557 1.21 -12.00 15.67
CA ALA A 557 2.63 -11.76 15.78
C ALA A 557 3.25 -11.67 14.38
N GLY A 558 4.11 -10.70 14.18
CA GLY A 558 4.85 -10.51 12.93
C GLY A 558 6.32 -10.24 13.24
N TYR A 559 7.22 -10.88 12.51
CA TYR A 559 8.64 -10.58 12.54
C TYR A 559 9.17 -10.44 11.13
N ALA A 560 10.00 -9.42 10.89
CA ALA A 560 10.65 -9.20 9.61
C ALA A 560 12.12 -8.83 9.79
N HIS A 561 12.95 -9.42 8.94
CA HIS A 561 14.34 -9.05 8.72
C HIS A 561 14.55 -8.80 7.23
N ALA A 562 15.05 -7.63 6.87
CA ALA A 562 15.43 -7.29 5.51
C ALA A 562 16.76 -6.54 5.53
N LYS A 563 17.66 -6.91 4.64
CA LYS A 563 18.94 -6.25 4.44
C LYS A 563 19.15 -5.97 2.95
N SER A 564 19.43 -4.72 2.62
CA SER A 564 19.85 -4.34 1.28
C SER A 564 21.37 -4.29 1.14
N GLU A 565 21.85 -4.44 -0.09
CA GLU A 565 23.25 -4.25 -0.47
C GLU A 565 23.32 -3.77 -1.92
N THR A 566 23.90 -2.58 -2.12
CA THR A 566 24.19 -2.04 -3.45
C THR A 566 25.46 -2.66 -4.02
N GLU A 567 25.70 -2.51 -5.32
CA GLU A 567 26.92 -2.97 -5.99
C GLU A 567 28.20 -2.48 -5.29
N GLN A 568 28.17 -1.30 -4.67
CA GLN A 568 29.29 -0.74 -3.92
C GLN A 568 29.39 -1.25 -2.46
N GLY A 569 28.52 -2.19 -2.04
CA GLY A 569 28.48 -2.75 -0.69
C GLY A 569 27.83 -1.84 0.36
N TYR A 570 27.01 -0.86 -0.07
CA TYR A 570 26.27 0.03 0.81
C TYR A 570 24.81 -0.43 0.98
N GLN A 571 24.15 0.08 2.00
CA GLN A 571 22.74 -0.16 2.28
C GLN A 571 21.85 0.91 1.63
N LEU A 572 20.60 0.57 1.34
CA LEU A 572 19.59 1.55 0.95
C LEU A 572 19.34 2.56 2.09
N ASN A 573 19.02 3.78 1.71
CA ASN A 573 18.81 4.88 2.68
C ASN A 573 17.60 4.67 3.60
N LYS A 574 16.74 3.69 3.31
CA LYS A 574 15.53 3.37 4.08
C LYS A 574 15.52 1.95 4.68
N ASP A 575 16.70 1.32 4.76
CA ASP A 575 16.82 0.10 5.53
C ASP A 575 16.49 0.34 7.01
N SER A 576 15.78 -0.60 7.60
CA SER A 576 15.38 -0.60 9.01
C SER A 576 15.96 -1.80 9.74
N GLY A 577 16.09 -1.71 11.05
CA GLY A 577 16.40 -2.86 11.89
C GLY A 577 15.26 -3.89 11.88
N ASP A 578 15.56 -5.08 12.41
CA ASP A 578 14.56 -6.15 12.55
C ASP A 578 13.34 -5.66 13.32
N GLN A 579 12.17 -6.09 12.90
CA GLN A 579 10.89 -5.66 13.46
C GLN A 579 10.17 -6.83 14.11
N LEU A 580 9.64 -6.61 15.31
CA LEU A 580 8.72 -7.51 15.99
C LEU A 580 7.45 -6.73 16.33
N ASN A 581 6.32 -7.23 15.86
CA ASN A 581 5.00 -6.69 16.13
C ASN A 581 4.16 -7.76 16.84
N LEU A 582 3.53 -7.40 17.96
CA LEU A 582 2.62 -8.26 18.69
C LEU A 582 1.31 -7.51 18.91
N GLY A 583 0.19 -8.13 18.59
CA GLY A 583 -1.15 -7.60 18.82
C GLY A 583 -1.99 -8.59 19.62
N PHE A 584 -2.71 -8.07 20.58
CA PHE A 584 -3.66 -8.82 21.40
C PHE A 584 -5.02 -8.11 21.37
N ASN A 585 -6.10 -8.86 21.17
CA ASN A 585 -7.47 -8.37 21.30
C ASN A 585 -8.31 -9.41 22.02
N TYR A 586 -9.13 -8.96 22.96
CA TYR A 586 -10.02 -9.79 23.76
C TYR A 586 -11.39 -9.13 23.89
N ASP A 587 -12.41 -9.78 23.34
CA ASP A 587 -13.80 -9.38 23.50
C ASP A 587 -14.32 -10.01 24.81
N ILE A 588 -14.28 -9.26 25.91
CA ILE A 588 -14.68 -9.72 27.24
C ILE A 588 -16.16 -10.16 27.19
N ASN A 589 -16.98 -9.40 26.49
CA ASN A 589 -18.37 -9.69 26.16
C ASN A 589 -18.81 -8.81 24.97
N ASP A 590 -20.07 -8.89 24.56
CA ASP A 590 -20.61 -8.11 23.42
C ASP A 590 -20.55 -6.58 23.60
N LYS A 591 -20.24 -6.11 24.81
CA LYS A 591 -20.23 -4.69 25.18
C LYS A 591 -18.84 -4.14 25.45
N PHE A 592 -17.89 -4.98 25.79
CA PHE A 592 -16.56 -4.54 26.21
C PHE A 592 -15.47 -5.36 25.54
N SER A 593 -14.58 -4.69 24.84
CA SER A 593 -13.38 -5.26 24.25
C SER A 593 -12.13 -4.51 24.72
N LEU A 594 -11.03 -5.25 24.81
CA LEU A 594 -9.71 -4.75 25.21
C LEU A 594 -8.69 -5.17 24.16
N GLY A 595 -7.72 -4.30 23.89
CA GLY A 595 -6.62 -4.60 23.01
C GLY A 595 -5.30 -4.02 23.51
N SER A 596 -4.20 -4.60 23.02
CA SER A 596 -2.86 -4.07 23.19
C SER A 596 -2.01 -4.34 21.95
N ALA A 597 -1.04 -3.46 21.70
CA ALA A 597 -0.05 -3.65 20.67
C ALA A 597 1.35 -3.37 21.25
N ILE A 598 2.32 -4.16 20.80
CA ILE A 598 3.74 -3.97 21.10
C ILE A 598 4.48 -3.95 19.78
N ARG A 599 5.30 -2.93 19.58
CA ARG A 599 6.18 -2.83 18.42
C ARG A 599 7.61 -2.61 18.89
N HIS A 600 8.50 -3.48 18.44
CA HIS A 600 9.94 -3.37 18.69
C HIS A 600 10.69 -3.32 17.37
N VAL A 601 11.58 -2.34 17.23
CA VAL A 601 12.53 -2.22 16.12
C VAL A 601 13.94 -2.25 16.69
N LYS A 602 14.75 -3.20 16.21
CA LYS A 602 16.14 -3.38 16.62
C LYS A 602 17.01 -2.27 16.06
N GLY A 603 18.01 -1.83 16.82
CA GLY A 603 18.99 -0.86 16.36
C GLY A 603 19.79 -1.34 15.15
N LEU A 604 20.18 -0.42 14.28
CA LEU A 604 20.91 -0.66 13.05
C LEU A 604 21.96 0.42 12.81
N THR A 605 23.21 0.02 12.52
CA THR A 605 24.20 0.92 11.91
C THR A 605 24.03 0.84 10.40
N ARG A 606 23.51 1.89 9.78
CA ARG A 606 23.23 1.98 8.35
C ARG A 606 24.31 2.78 7.64
N ARG A 607 24.97 2.15 6.67
CA ARG A 607 26.00 2.77 5.86
C ARG A 607 25.49 2.92 4.41
N THR A 608 25.26 4.15 3.96
CA THR A 608 24.72 4.44 2.62
C THR A 608 25.78 4.98 1.65
N SER A 609 26.99 5.29 2.14
CA SER A 609 28.19 5.62 1.34
C SER A 609 29.45 5.43 2.17
N ALA A 610 30.61 5.70 1.60
CA ALA A 610 31.90 5.67 2.30
C ALA A 610 31.93 6.58 3.54
N THR A 611 31.23 7.71 3.49
CA THR A 611 31.22 8.76 4.53
C THR A 611 29.87 8.90 5.25
N ALA A 612 28.80 8.36 4.69
CA ALA A 612 27.45 8.46 5.27
C ALA A 612 27.14 7.21 6.09
N VAL A 613 27.33 7.33 7.41
CA VAL A 613 27.00 6.28 8.39
C VAL A 613 26.04 6.86 9.42
N ALA A 614 24.96 6.15 9.70
CA ALA A 614 23.96 6.53 10.69
C ALA A 614 23.74 5.38 11.67
N ASP A 615 23.87 5.66 12.97
CA ASP A 615 23.47 4.75 14.03
C ASP A 615 22.02 5.02 14.40
N LEU A 616 21.16 4.05 14.12
CA LEU A 616 19.72 4.10 14.35
C LEU A 616 19.43 3.32 15.64
N PRO A 617 18.97 3.98 16.71
CA PRO A 617 18.74 3.31 17.99
C PRO A 617 17.54 2.36 17.94
N SER A 618 17.57 1.30 18.74
CA SER A 618 16.39 0.46 18.95
C SER A 618 15.30 1.23 19.71
N PHE A 619 14.06 0.87 19.46
CA PHE A 619 12.93 1.39 20.24
C PHE A 619 11.84 0.33 20.45
N THR A 620 11.00 0.55 21.45
CA THR A 620 9.81 -0.26 21.73
C THR A 620 8.67 0.63 22.14
N THR A 621 7.51 0.43 21.54
CA THR A 621 6.25 1.11 21.92
C THR A 621 5.25 0.09 22.45
N TYR A 622 4.42 0.53 23.38
CA TYR A 622 3.33 -0.23 23.98
C TYR A 622 2.06 0.59 23.91
N ASP A 623 1.01 -0.01 23.34
CA ASP A 623 -0.32 0.60 23.24
C ASP A 623 -1.34 -0.26 23.97
N VAL A 624 -2.27 0.38 24.66
CA VAL A 624 -3.41 -0.27 25.31
C VAL A 624 -4.68 0.52 24.97
N PHE A 625 -5.71 -0.17 24.52
CA PHE A 625 -6.94 0.45 24.08
C PHE A 625 -8.15 -0.46 24.32
N GLY A 626 -9.34 0.11 24.32
CA GLY A 626 -10.57 -0.65 24.51
C GLY A 626 -11.79 0.06 23.96
N SER A 627 -12.88 -0.70 23.86
CA SER A 627 -14.16 -0.24 23.35
C SER A 627 -15.26 -0.65 24.31
N TYR A 628 -16.21 0.24 24.54
CA TYR A 628 -17.36 0.00 25.40
C TYR A 628 -18.67 0.44 24.75
N ARG A 629 -19.68 -0.44 24.78
CA ARG A 629 -21.05 -0.18 24.33
C ARG A 629 -22.00 -0.20 25.53
N PRO A 630 -22.48 0.97 26.01
CA PRO A 630 -23.39 1.04 27.14
C PRO A 630 -24.70 0.34 26.85
N SER A 631 -25.18 -0.49 27.81
CA SER A 631 -26.48 -1.20 27.66
C SER A 631 -27.68 -0.25 27.54
N ALA A 632 -27.61 0.93 28.18
CA ALA A 632 -28.63 1.95 28.11
C ALA A 632 -28.70 2.70 26.78
N LEU A 633 -27.59 2.69 26.00
CA LEU A 633 -27.46 3.35 24.71
C LEU A 633 -26.65 2.43 23.76
N PRO A 634 -27.24 1.35 23.25
CA PRO A 634 -26.54 0.35 22.44
C PRO A 634 -26.01 0.92 21.10
N GLN A 635 -26.52 2.06 20.66
CA GLN A 635 -26.07 2.79 19.49
C GLN A 635 -24.76 3.57 19.74
N LEU A 636 -24.40 3.82 21.00
CA LEU A 636 -23.18 4.51 21.38
C LEU A 636 -22.03 3.52 21.52
N THR A 637 -20.91 3.83 20.91
CA THR A 637 -19.61 3.19 21.15
C THR A 637 -18.65 4.23 21.72
N VAL A 638 -17.97 3.88 22.80
CA VAL A 638 -16.93 4.67 23.44
C VAL A 638 -15.62 3.92 23.25
N ASP A 639 -14.70 4.48 22.49
CA ASP A 639 -13.34 3.96 22.29
C ASP A 639 -12.36 4.81 23.09
N ALA A 640 -11.45 4.18 23.82
CA ALA A 640 -10.42 4.87 24.59
C ALA A 640 -9.10 4.09 24.52
N GLY A 641 -7.97 4.82 24.54
CA GLY A 641 -6.66 4.19 24.51
C GLY A 641 -5.54 5.10 24.98
N VAL A 642 -4.43 4.47 25.34
CA VAL A 642 -3.14 5.12 25.63
C VAL A 642 -2.11 4.52 24.69
N TYR A 643 -1.55 5.35 23.84
CA TYR A 643 -0.57 4.99 22.82
C TYR A 643 0.80 5.48 23.25
N ASN A 644 1.86 4.74 22.89
CA ASN A 644 3.19 4.95 23.41
C ASN A 644 3.18 5.10 24.95
N LEU A 645 2.62 4.10 25.64
CA LEU A 645 2.34 4.12 27.09
C LEU A 645 3.57 4.50 27.94
N THR A 646 4.76 4.09 27.51
CA THR A 646 6.02 4.34 28.21
C THR A 646 6.67 5.67 27.86
N ASP A 647 6.02 6.47 27.01
CA ASP A 647 6.54 7.75 26.54
C ASP A 647 7.92 7.63 25.87
N ALA A 648 8.09 6.57 25.05
CA ALA A 648 9.34 6.31 24.37
C ALA A 648 9.70 7.45 23.42
N TYR A 649 10.94 7.93 23.56
CA TYR A 649 11.52 8.91 22.64
C TYR A 649 12.22 8.20 21.50
N TYR A 650 11.65 8.25 20.30
CA TYR A 650 12.17 7.54 19.15
C TYR A 650 11.88 8.26 17.83
N TYR A 651 12.41 7.72 16.75
CA TYR A 651 12.01 8.01 15.39
C TYR A 651 12.06 6.71 14.56
N GLU A 652 11.23 6.64 13.54
CA GLU A 652 11.24 5.52 12.62
C GLU A 652 12.54 5.49 11.84
N HIS A 653 13.15 4.29 11.66
CA HIS A 653 14.41 4.16 10.93
C HIS A 653 14.31 4.63 9.47
N VAL A 654 13.11 4.60 8.91
CA VAL A 654 12.81 5.09 7.55
C VAL A 654 12.56 6.60 7.50
N SER A 655 12.30 7.24 8.64
CA SER A 655 12.20 8.71 8.76
C SER A 655 13.60 9.33 8.78
N ASN A 656 13.65 10.64 8.66
CA ASN A 656 14.88 11.38 8.94
C ASN A 656 15.08 11.53 10.45
N THR A 657 16.33 11.67 10.89
CA THR A 657 16.68 11.72 12.31
C THR A 657 16.05 12.91 13.06
N GLY A 658 15.56 13.92 12.33
CA GLY A 658 14.82 15.06 12.88
C GLY A 658 13.35 14.78 13.17
N ASP A 659 12.76 13.78 12.51
CA ASP A 659 11.34 13.48 12.61
C ASP A 659 11.06 12.57 13.80
N LYS A 660 10.96 13.15 14.99
CA LYS A 660 10.63 12.38 16.20
C LYS A 660 9.17 11.97 16.18
N ALA A 661 8.92 10.73 16.60
CA ALA A 661 7.56 10.23 16.78
C ALA A 661 6.91 10.87 18.00
N MET A 662 5.57 10.95 17.97
CA MET A 662 4.79 11.43 19.10
C MET A 662 5.09 10.63 20.37
N GLY A 663 5.18 11.32 21.49
CA GLY A 663 5.22 10.76 22.83
C GLY A 663 3.89 10.10 23.21
N ARG A 664 3.67 9.90 24.49
CA ARG A 664 2.43 9.29 24.97
C ARG A 664 1.20 10.10 24.56
N ASN A 665 0.20 9.40 24.00
CA ASN A 665 -1.03 10.01 23.54
C ASN A 665 -2.25 9.29 24.13
N VAL A 666 -3.14 10.00 24.81
CA VAL A 666 -4.42 9.49 25.31
C VAL A 666 -5.50 9.89 24.31
N LYS A 667 -6.21 8.89 23.76
CA LYS A 667 -7.30 9.12 22.80
C LYS A 667 -8.62 8.64 23.36
N VAL A 668 -9.67 9.40 23.09
CA VAL A 668 -11.07 9.02 23.39
C VAL A 668 -11.94 9.36 22.20
N ALA A 669 -12.78 8.46 21.77
CA ALA A 669 -13.76 8.69 20.71
C ALA A 669 -15.16 8.20 21.09
N LEU A 670 -16.16 8.96 20.71
CA LEU A 670 -17.57 8.67 20.85
C LEU A 670 -18.17 8.49 19.47
N SER A 671 -18.72 7.33 19.17
CA SER A 671 -19.43 7.04 17.92
C SER A 671 -20.87 6.71 18.21
N TYR A 672 -21.80 7.44 17.63
CA TYR A 672 -23.23 7.18 17.73
C TYR A 672 -23.81 6.83 16.36
N GLN A 673 -24.49 5.70 16.29
CA GLN A 673 -25.08 5.17 15.06
C GLN A 673 -26.60 5.12 15.19
N PHE A 674 -27.27 5.78 14.23
CA PHE A 674 -28.73 5.88 14.18
C PHE A 674 -29.35 4.77 13.33
#